data_fcfeb9b9114dd27785366fc8c845e626
#
_entry.id   fcfeb9b9114dd27785366fc8c845e626
#
_cell.length_a   1.000
_cell.length_b   1.000
_cell.length_c   1.000
_cell.angle_alpha   90.00
_cell.angle_beta   90.00
_cell.angle_gamma   90.00
#
_symmetry.space_group_name_H-M   'P 1'
#
loop_
_entity.id
_entity.type
_entity.pdbx_description
1 polymer ?
#
loop_
_entity_poly.entity_id
_entity_poly.type
_entity_poly.pdbx_seq_one_letter_code
_entity_poly.pdbx_strand_id
1 'polypeptide(L)'
;MKKLLLAIVAATAVVGAQTPGAFTLDQILSYPFPDNLVASPTAATVAWTFTERGVRNIYAADGPEFKARRLTNYTDDDGQELTSLSFSHDGKTMVYVRGGDHGSNWPAEGNLMPDPSSSPVQPKMQVWAVSVSGGTPTLLGDGDDPAIAPDGSRVAFVKDRRIFIAPLDGSKPAEQAFFARGSSESPVWSPDGRTLAFVSDRDDHSFIGLFTDASRPIRYLAPSTSRDSDPVWSPDGKTIAYVRQPGRGGVPRSPLAQQPSPWAIWVADAASASGHEAWKSGAALVDSLPRTAGGANLHWGDGNRLVFVSYQDNWPHLYSVPSAGGAPATLLTPGAFMVEYASMSPDRHFIVYNANTGSDRNDIDRRHIFKVAVDGSSAPAALTSGRGIEWTPVETGDGASVAFLASDPQRSPLPSIVPMAGGQTRTLAADRLPASFPSAALVTPEPVTFRASDGVEVHGQLFKSGSGAAKRPAVVYVHGGPPRQMLLGWHYMNYYANDYAANQYLASRGFVVLSVNYRLGIGYGHAFQYPEHAGARGASEYLDVIAGGKYLQARPDVDAKHIGIWGGSYGGYLTALALGRNSDVFAAGVDIHGVHNWDRQGRQAPNIVAAWAGDGITEADLKEAAKVTYQSSPISAVATWKSPVLLIHADDDRNVEFHQTVDLERRLLEKGVKVEELVIPDDIHDFLLWRTWKTVTTASGAYLERMLMKSGTTSQR
;
A
#
# COMPACT_ATOMS: atom_id res chain seq x y z
N MET A 1 26.32 -40.61 -26.74
CA MET A 1 27.15 -39.52 -26.26
C MET A 1 26.99 -38.33 -27.21
N LYS A 2 26.05 -37.44 -26.93
CA LYS A 2 25.90 -36.15 -27.64
C LYS A 2 26.17 -35.07 -26.63
N LYS A 3 27.21 -34.25 -26.90
CA LYS A 3 27.61 -33.10 -26.04
C LYS A 3 26.60 -31.99 -26.21
N LEU A 4 25.98 -31.58 -25.10
CA LEU A 4 25.17 -30.38 -25.03
C LEU A 4 26.15 -29.20 -24.88
N LEU A 5 26.17 -28.29 -25.83
CA LEU A 5 26.87 -27.00 -25.73
C LEU A 5 25.95 -26.03 -25.00
N LEU A 6 26.37 -25.59 -23.81
CA LEU A 6 25.78 -24.46 -23.10
C LEU A 6 26.25 -23.18 -23.80
N ALA A 7 25.37 -22.45 -24.42
CA ALA A 7 25.66 -21.13 -24.96
C ALA A 7 25.41 -20.08 -23.87
N ILE A 8 26.48 -19.57 -23.27
CA ILE A 8 26.46 -18.39 -22.41
C ILE A 8 26.34 -17.17 -23.34
N VAL A 9 25.16 -16.53 -23.35
CA VAL A 9 24.98 -15.25 -24.03
C VAL A 9 25.51 -14.15 -23.09
N ALA A 10 26.71 -13.68 -23.33
CA ALA A 10 27.22 -12.47 -22.74
C ALA A 10 26.47 -11.27 -23.33
N ALA A 11 25.62 -10.63 -22.56
CA ALA A 11 25.00 -9.36 -22.93
C ALA A 11 26.05 -8.25 -22.91
N THR A 12 26.56 -7.89 -24.07
CA THR A 12 27.36 -6.67 -24.25
C THR A 12 26.41 -5.47 -24.12
N ALA A 13 26.55 -4.70 -23.04
CA ALA A 13 25.86 -3.43 -22.87
C ALA A 13 26.33 -2.46 -23.96
N VAL A 14 25.47 -2.20 -24.92
CA VAL A 14 25.65 -1.08 -25.87
C VAL A 14 25.32 0.20 -25.11
N VAL A 15 26.33 0.97 -24.74
CA VAL A 15 26.18 2.32 -24.21
C VAL A 15 25.65 3.21 -25.34
N GLY A 16 24.35 3.39 -25.43
CA GLY A 16 23.72 4.34 -26.36
C GLY A 16 24.09 5.77 -25.99
N ALA A 17 24.41 6.58 -26.96
CA ALA A 17 24.67 8.02 -26.78
C ALA A 17 23.42 8.71 -26.23
N GLN A 18 23.52 9.37 -25.06
CA GLN A 18 22.43 10.09 -24.41
C GLN A 18 22.05 11.35 -25.19
N THR A 19 20.75 11.56 -25.36
CA THR A 19 20.21 12.84 -25.84
C THR A 19 20.41 13.90 -24.73
N PRO A 20 20.80 15.16 -25.08
CA PRO A 20 20.90 16.22 -24.06
C PRO A 20 19.57 16.35 -23.26
N GLY A 21 19.62 16.17 -21.93
CA GLY A 21 18.47 16.18 -21.06
C GLY A 21 17.95 14.79 -20.63
N ALA A 22 18.43 13.70 -21.22
CA ALA A 22 18.11 12.35 -20.79
C ALA A 22 18.97 11.94 -19.58
N PHE A 23 18.35 11.27 -18.62
CA PHE A 23 19.02 10.66 -17.46
C PHE A 23 18.99 9.13 -17.57
N THR A 24 19.81 8.46 -16.77
CA THR A 24 19.84 6.99 -16.71
C THR A 24 18.86 6.46 -15.68
N LEU A 25 18.51 5.17 -15.79
CA LEU A 25 17.74 4.48 -14.74
C LEU A 25 18.50 4.45 -13.40
N ASP A 26 19.83 4.28 -13.41
CA ASP A 26 20.65 4.36 -12.20
C ASP A 26 20.54 5.72 -11.49
N GLN A 27 20.41 6.80 -12.27
CA GLN A 27 20.26 8.13 -11.69
C GLN A 27 18.86 8.32 -11.08
N ILE A 28 17.81 7.97 -11.79
CA ILE A 28 16.44 8.20 -11.28
C ILE A 28 16.04 7.21 -10.18
N LEU A 29 16.55 5.98 -10.17
CA LEU A 29 16.32 5.00 -9.12
C LEU A 29 17.29 5.13 -7.93
N SER A 30 18.11 6.18 -7.88
CA SER A 30 19.11 6.38 -6.82
C SER A 30 18.55 7.09 -5.57
N TYR A 31 17.28 7.51 -5.58
CA TYR A 31 16.69 8.25 -4.47
C TYR A 31 16.56 7.37 -3.21
N PRO A 32 16.70 7.97 -2.01
CA PRO A 32 16.31 7.30 -0.77
C PRO A 32 14.78 7.28 -0.69
N PHE A 33 14.18 6.14 -0.36
CA PHE A 33 12.75 6.07 -0.11
C PHE A 33 12.49 6.04 1.40
N PRO A 34 11.81 7.07 1.99
CA PRO A 34 11.46 7.09 3.39
C PRO A 34 10.15 6.35 3.65
N ASP A 35 10.10 5.64 4.78
CA ASP A 35 8.88 4.97 5.24
C ASP A 35 8.83 4.90 6.78
N ASN A 36 7.73 4.39 7.34
CA ASN A 36 7.57 4.13 8.78
C ASN A 36 7.88 5.35 9.67
N LEU A 37 7.41 6.55 9.28
CA LEU A 37 7.62 7.77 10.07
C LEU A 37 6.86 7.71 11.40
N VAL A 38 7.57 7.91 12.49
CA VAL A 38 7.03 7.96 13.86
C VAL A 38 7.62 9.15 14.63
N ALA A 39 6.89 9.61 15.65
CA ALA A 39 7.36 10.64 16.57
C ALA A 39 7.51 10.09 17.99
N SER A 40 8.48 10.62 18.74
CA SER A 40 8.60 10.37 20.17
C SER A 40 7.35 10.86 20.89
N PRO A 41 6.81 10.13 21.86
CA PRO A 41 5.61 10.57 22.58
C PRO A 41 5.84 11.77 23.52
N THR A 42 7.10 12.11 23.82
CA THR A 42 7.44 13.09 24.86
C THR A 42 8.44 14.17 24.42
N ALA A 43 9.05 14.04 23.24
CA ALA A 43 10.11 14.93 22.78
C ALA A 43 9.91 15.36 21.32
N ALA A 44 10.59 16.43 20.92
CA ALA A 44 10.68 16.85 19.53
C ALA A 44 11.63 15.94 18.73
N THR A 45 11.42 14.63 18.81
CA THR A 45 12.22 13.62 18.09
C THR A 45 11.33 12.86 17.14
N VAL A 46 11.78 12.69 15.90
CA VAL A 46 11.12 11.89 14.88
C VAL A 46 12.07 10.82 14.35
N ALA A 47 11.54 9.70 13.89
CA ALA A 47 12.33 8.63 13.27
C ALA A 47 11.59 8.06 12.07
N TRP A 48 12.36 7.51 11.12
CA TRP A 48 11.85 6.89 9.90
C TRP A 48 12.84 5.85 9.39
N THR A 49 12.42 5.01 8.46
CA THR A 49 13.32 4.16 7.68
C THR A 49 13.70 4.86 6.37
N PHE A 50 14.92 4.64 5.88
CA PHE A 50 15.28 4.88 4.49
C PHE A 50 15.68 3.57 3.83
N THR A 51 15.18 3.37 2.60
CA THR A 51 15.70 2.39 1.64
C THR A 51 16.56 3.14 0.64
N GLU A 52 17.88 2.92 0.69
CA GLU A 52 18.88 3.58 -0.17
C GLU A 52 19.53 2.52 -1.06
N ARG A 53 19.08 2.39 -2.31
CA ARG A 53 19.49 1.32 -3.24
C ARG A 53 19.36 -0.08 -2.61
N GLY A 54 18.23 -0.33 -1.97
CA GLY A 54 17.91 -1.59 -1.31
C GLY A 54 18.42 -1.73 0.12
N VAL A 55 19.44 -0.96 0.51
CA VAL A 55 19.94 -0.96 1.88
C VAL A 55 18.99 -0.21 2.80
N ARG A 56 18.42 -0.88 3.79
CA ARG A 56 17.44 -0.32 4.71
C ARG A 56 18.06 0.03 6.05
N ASN A 57 17.84 1.27 6.51
CA ASN A 57 18.31 1.73 7.83
C ASN A 57 17.31 2.67 8.50
N ILE A 58 17.34 2.72 9.82
CA ILE A 58 16.55 3.62 10.64
C ILE A 58 17.33 4.92 10.86
N TYR A 59 16.65 6.04 10.71
CA TYR A 59 17.15 7.39 10.96
C TYR A 59 16.30 8.08 12.02
N ALA A 60 16.89 9.02 12.75
CA ALA A 60 16.19 9.89 13.69
C ALA A 60 16.69 11.33 13.56
N ALA A 61 15.87 12.28 14.02
CA ALA A 61 16.19 13.69 14.05
C ALA A 61 15.55 14.36 15.27
N ASP A 62 16.32 15.16 15.98
CA ASP A 62 15.87 15.88 17.18
C ASP A 62 15.67 17.36 16.89
N GLY A 63 14.58 17.92 17.41
CA GLY A 63 14.34 19.35 17.36
C GLY A 63 15.29 20.16 18.23
N PRO A 64 15.43 21.48 17.94
CA PRO A 64 14.76 22.21 16.86
C PRO A 64 15.44 22.08 15.48
N GLU A 65 16.69 21.59 15.40
CA GLU A 65 17.47 21.52 14.17
C GLU A 65 17.01 20.39 13.25
N PHE A 66 16.49 19.29 13.79
CA PHE A 66 16.06 18.09 13.07
C PHE A 66 17.10 17.59 12.07
N LYS A 67 18.36 17.54 12.49
CA LYS A 67 19.44 16.97 11.69
C LYS A 67 19.36 15.44 11.72
N ALA A 68 19.21 14.83 10.57
CA ALA A 68 19.12 13.39 10.45
C ALA A 68 20.42 12.69 10.89
N ARG A 69 20.29 11.63 11.73
CA ARG A 69 21.35 10.69 12.08
C ARG A 69 20.88 9.27 11.91
N ARG A 70 21.76 8.38 11.50
CA ARG A 70 21.47 6.96 11.32
C ARG A 70 21.56 6.21 12.65
N LEU A 71 20.57 5.37 12.95
CA LEU A 71 20.53 4.56 14.17
C LEU A 71 21.03 3.13 13.96
N THR A 72 20.84 2.57 12.77
CA THR A 72 21.26 1.20 12.41
C THR A 72 22.31 1.22 11.31
N ASN A 73 23.04 0.13 11.11
CA ASN A 73 24.16 0.06 10.16
C ASN A 73 24.10 -1.19 9.28
N TYR A 74 22.92 -1.51 8.74
CA TYR A 74 22.78 -2.54 7.72
C TYR A 74 23.44 -2.07 6.41
N THR A 75 24.02 -3.01 5.65
CA THR A 75 24.86 -2.72 4.48
C THR A 75 24.41 -3.38 3.19
N ASP A 76 23.49 -4.34 3.27
CA ASP A 76 23.16 -5.21 2.15
C ASP A 76 21.77 -4.90 1.58
N ASP A 77 21.60 -5.03 0.26
CA ASP A 77 20.33 -5.15 -0.44
C ASP A 77 19.87 -6.61 -0.34
N ASP A 78 19.38 -7.00 0.83
CA ASP A 78 18.96 -8.37 1.17
C ASP A 78 17.44 -8.59 1.14
N GLY A 79 16.69 -7.55 0.85
CA GLY A 79 15.23 -7.60 0.78
C GLY A 79 14.53 -7.62 2.16
N GLN A 80 15.26 -7.62 3.27
CA GLN A 80 14.66 -7.70 4.59
C GLN A 80 14.11 -6.33 5.01
N GLU A 81 12.80 -6.25 5.25
CA GLU A 81 12.13 -5.01 5.61
C GLU A 81 12.51 -4.52 7.02
N LEU A 82 12.33 -3.23 7.26
CA LEU A 82 12.34 -2.59 8.57
C LEU A 82 10.98 -1.95 8.78
N THR A 83 10.19 -2.48 9.72
CA THR A 83 8.80 -2.08 9.95
C THR A 83 8.50 -1.92 11.44
N SER A 84 7.27 -1.54 11.77
CA SER A 84 6.75 -1.48 13.15
C SER A 84 7.61 -0.63 14.09
N LEU A 85 8.15 0.50 13.58
CA LEU A 85 8.94 1.41 14.39
C LEU A 85 8.11 1.98 15.53
N SER A 86 8.61 1.89 16.75
CA SER A 86 7.94 2.39 17.94
C SER A 86 8.94 2.93 18.97
N PHE A 87 8.70 4.15 19.47
CA PHE A 87 9.48 4.69 20.59
C PHE A 87 9.01 4.11 21.92
N SER A 88 9.95 3.87 22.84
CA SER A 88 9.59 3.75 24.26
C SER A 88 8.97 5.05 24.77
N HIS A 89 8.16 4.97 25.82
CA HIS A 89 7.46 6.15 26.34
C HIS A 89 8.42 7.28 26.78
N ASP A 90 9.60 6.95 27.27
CA ASP A 90 10.65 7.93 27.63
C ASP A 90 11.43 8.48 26.42
N GLY A 91 11.12 8.02 25.20
CA GLY A 91 11.74 8.43 23.95
C GLY A 91 13.19 7.98 23.74
N LYS A 92 13.73 7.07 24.58
CA LYS A 92 15.17 6.71 24.54
C LYS A 92 15.47 5.46 23.74
N THR A 93 14.50 4.57 23.59
CA THR A 93 14.65 3.29 22.87
C THR A 93 13.69 3.24 21.69
N MET A 94 14.17 2.76 20.57
CA MET A 94 13.37 2.41 19.39
C MET A 94 13.28 0.90 19.31
N VAL A 95 12.04 0.37 19.23
CA VAL A 95 11.77 -1.02 18.86
C VAL A 95 11.35 -1.05 17.39
N TYR A 96 11.76 -2.09 16.69
CA TYR A 96 11.41 -2.30 15.27
C TYR A 96 11.44 -3.78 14.92
N VAL A 97 10.80 -4.13 13.81
CA VAL A 97 10.85 -5.46 13.21
C VAL A 97 11.80 -5.43 12.02
N ARG A 98 12.63 -6.47 11.89
CA ARG A 98 13.45 -6.70 10.71
C ARG A 98 13.15 -8.06 10.11
N GLY A 99 12.85 -8.08 8.81
CA GLY A 99 12.54 -9.29 8.06
C GLY A 99 11.08 -9.38 7.65
N GLY A 100 10.78 -10.34 6.82
CA GLY A 100 9.45 -10.55 6.27
C GLY A 100 9.11 -9.63 5.10
N ASP A 101 7.87 -9.73 4.67
CA ASP A 101 7.18 -8.83 3.75
C ASP A 101 5.82 -8.51 4.37
N HIS A 102 5.57 -7.24 4.67
CA HIS A 102 4.33 -6.77 5.29
C HIS A 102 3.35 -6.15 4.26
N GLY A 103 3.75 -6.11 3.00
CA GLY A 103 2.98 -5.51 1.91
C GLY A 103 1.92 -6.42 1.32
N SER A 104 2.29 -7.49 0.66
CA SER A 104 1.38 -8.23 -0.20
C SER A 104 1.50 -9.76 -0.16
N ASN A 105 2.65 -10.31 0.17
CA ASN A 105 2.95 -11.73 -0.01
C ASN A 105 2.70 -12.59 1.23
N TRP A 106 2.08 -12.05 2.24
CA TRP A 106 2.19 -12.52 3.60
C TRP A 106 1.00 -13.27 4.16
N PRO A 107 1.24 -14.12 5.19
CA PRO A 107 1.93 -15.40 5.07
C PRO A 107 0.91 -16.51 4.86
N ALA A 108 1.26 -17.51 4.10
CA ALA A 108 0.60 -18.79 4.32
C ALA A 108 1.32 -19.50 5.45
N GLU A 109 0.56 -19.99 6.44
CA GLU A 109 1.06 -20.78 7.56
C GLU A 109 1.95 -21.94 7.03
N GLY A 110 3.16 -22.07 7.61
CA GLY A 110 4.13 -23.09 7.20
C GLY A 110 4.95 -22.76 5.93
N ASN A 111 4.78 -21.61 5.31
CA ASN A 111 5.63 -21.19 4.19
C ASN A 111 6.98 -20.65 4.69
N LEU A 112 7.98 -20.77 3.84
CA LEU A 112 9.29 -20.14 4.08
C LEU A 112 9.14 -18.62 4.09
N MET A 113 10.01 -17.92 4.84
CA MET A 113 10.14 -16.48 4.76
C MET A 113 10.54 -16.06 3.34
N PRO A 114 10.09 -14.90 2.85
CA PRO A 114 10.61 -14.34 1.60
C PRO A 114 12.12 -14.19 1.68
N ASP A 115 12.81 -14.73 0.66
CA ASP A 115 14.28 -14.71 0.58
C ASP A 115 14.72 -14.33 -0.84
N PRO A 116 14.46 -13.09 -1.27
CA PRO A 116 14.75 -12.65 -2.64
C PRO A 116 16.24 -12.60 -2.95
N SER A 117 17.09 -12.80 -1.96
CA SER A 117 18.55 -12.92 -2.13
C SER A 117 19.01 -14.35 -2.41
N SER A 118 18.10 -15.34 -2.40
CA SER A 118 18.39 -16.77 -2.55
C SER A 118 19.46 -17.26 -1.54
N SER A 119 19.35 -16.79 -0.30
CA SER A 119 20.30 -17.14 0.76
C SER A 119 20.18 -18.62 1.14
N PRO A 120 21.29 -19.35 1.31
CA PRO A 120 21.23 -20.72 1.84
C PRO A 120 20.82 -20.78 3.33
N VAL A 121 20.73 -19.62 3.99
CA VAL A 121 20.28 -19.49 5.38
C VAL A 121 18.96 -18.74 5.38
N GLN A 122 17.89 -19.42 5.82
CA GLN A 122 16.55 -18.85 5.90
C GLN A 122 16.54 -17.52 6.66
N PRO A 123 16.07 -16.42 6.09
CA PRO A 123 15.81 -15.18 6.81
C PRO A 123 14.81 -15.39 7.95
N LYS A 124 14.84 -14.50 8.94
CA LYS A 124 13.91 -14.52 10.06
C LYS A 124 13.28 -13.17 10.25
N MET A 125 12.01 -13.17 10.63
CA MET A 125 11.33 -11.99 11.14
C MET A 125 11.64 -11.83 12.62
N GLN A 126 12.20 -10.69 13.02
CA GLN A 126 12.79 -10.50 14.34
C GLN A 126 12.49 -9.12 14.91
N VAL A 127 12.19 -9.10 16.20
CA VAL A 127 11.99 -7.86 16.98
C VAL A 127 13.31 -7.43 17.59
N TRP A 128 13.68 -6.18 17.35
CA TRP A 128 14.94 -5.57 17.79
C TRP A 128 14.68 -4.28 18.57
N ALA A 129 15.61 -3.94 19.44
CA ALA A 129 15.68 -2.64 20.12
C ALA A 129 17.00 -1.94 19.82
N VAL A 130 16.96 -0.62 19.65
CA VAL A 130 18.16 0.22 19.50
C VAL A 130 17.98 1.52 20.28
N SER A 131 19.08 2.02 20.87
CA SER A 131 19.05 3.34 21.51
C SER A 131 18.78 4.44 20.46
N VAL A 132 17.92 5.41 20.78
CA VAL A 132 17.69 6.58 19.92
C VAL A 132 18.96 7.44 19.77
N SER A 133 19.93 7.34 20.68
CA SER A 133 21.26 7.94 20.51
C SER A 133 22.18 7.17 19.58
N GLY A 134 21.75 6.00 19.06
CA GLY A 134 22.54 5.08 18.25
C GLY A 134 23.21 3.98 19.08
N GLY A 135 23.87 3.07 18.40
CA GLY A 135 24.56 1.94 19.03
C GLY A 135 24.28 0.62 18.33
N THR A 136 24.67 -0.48 18.95
CA THR A 136 24.39 -1.82 18.43
C THR A 136 22.96 -2.24 18.79
N PRO A 137 22.13 -2.61 17.82
CA PRO A 137 20.80 -3.14 18.11
C PRO A 137 20.87 -4.43 18.95
N THR A 138 19.90 -4.59 19.85
CA THR A 138 19.70 -5.77 20.69
C THR A 138 18.55 -6.60 20.14
N LEU A 139 18.76 -7.88 19.88
CA LEU A 139 17.72 -8.83 19.50
C LEU A 139 16.84 -9.16 20.72
N LEU A 140 15.53 -8.96 20.60
CA LEU A 140 14.56 -9.29 21.64
C LEU A 140 13.90 -10.66 21.41
N GLY A 141 13.74 -11.07 20.16
CA GLY A 141 13.23 -12.39 19.80
C GLY A 141 12.79 -12.49 18.34
N ASP A 142 12.50 -13.72 17.89
CA ASP A 142 11.86 -13.96 16.61
C ASP A 142 10.35 -13.61 16.76
N GLY A 143 9.80 -12.83 15.86
CA GLY A 143 8.37 -12.42 15.88
C GLY A 143 8.11 -11.07 15.21
N ASP A 144 6.88 -10.60 15.38
CA ASP A 144 6.32 -9.40 14.75
C ASP A 144 5.33 -8.68 15.67
N ASP A 145 4.76 -7.54 15.22
CA ASP A 145 3.71 -6.77 15.90
C ASP A 145 4.09 -6.40 17.35
N PRO A 146 5.22 -5.69 17.57
CA PRO A 146 5.70 -5.37 18.90
C PRO A 146 4.91 -4.24 19.57
N ALA A 147 4.60 -4.40 20.86
CA ALA A 147 3.99 -3.42 21.73
C ALA A 147 4.84 -3.19 22.97
N ILE A 148 5.40 -1.99 23.12
CA ILE A 148 6.23 -1.63 24.27
C ILE A 148 5.32 -1.30 25.47
N ALA A 149 5.63 -1.86 26.65
CA ALA A 149 4.92 -1.49 27.86
C ALA A 149 5.18 0.00 28.22
N PRO A 150 4.20 0.73 28.73
CA PRO A 150 4.35 2.17 29.04
C PRO A 150 5.48 2.50 30.02
N ASP A 151 5.84 1.58 30.90
CA ASP A 151 6.96 1.73 31.82
C ASP A 151 8.34 1.52 31.17
N GLY A 152 8.37 1.14 29.88
CA GLY A 152 9.59 0.90 29.12
C GLY A 152 10.40 -0.33 29.57
N SER A 153 9.83 -1.21 30.40
CA SER A 153 10.56 -2.36 30.97
C SER A 153 10.57 -3.57 30.06
N ARG A 154 9.55 -3.72 29.21
CA ARG A 154 9.32 -4.92 28.39
C ARG A 154 8.58 -4.63 27.10
N VAL A 155 8.60 -5.56 26.18
CA VAL A 155 7.87 -5.55 24.90
C VAL A 155 7.09 -6.85 24.76
N ALA A 156 5.83 -6.77 24.37
CA ALA A 156 5.03 -7.90 23.89
C ALA A 156 5.11 -7.95 22.37
N PHE A 157 5.16 -9.15 21.79
CA PHE A 157 5.15 -9.33 20.33
C PHE A 157 4.56 -10.69 19.95
N VAL A 158 4.17 -10.83 18.70
CA VAL A 158 3.57 -12.05 18.17
C VAL A 158 4.65 -12.94 17.56
N LYS A 159 4.69 -14.21 18.00
CA LYS A 159 5.48 -15.28 17.40
C LYS A 159 4.61 -16.52 17.24
N ASP A 160 4.60 -17.15 16.08
CA ASP A 160 3.84 -18.36 15.80
C ASP A 160 2.36 -18.25 16.25
N ARG A 161 1.75 -17.07 15.98
CA ARG A 161 0.37 -16.73 16.35
C ARG A 161 0.12 -16.78 17.88
N ARG A 162 1.15 -16.50 18.69
CA ARG A 162 1.12 -16.41 20.15
C ARG A 162 1.85 -15.16 20.62
N ILE A 163 1.45 -14.65 21.76
CA ILE A 163 2.11 -13.49 22.35
C ILE A 163 3.28 -13.94 23.24
N PHE A 164 4.44 -13.37 22.98
CA PHE A 164 5.65 -13.47 23.78
C PHE A 164 5.97 -12.13 24.42
N ILE A 165 6.65 -12.16 25.55
CA ILE A 165 7.12 -10.96 26.25
C ILE A 165 8.62 -11.11 26.52
N ALA A 166 9.37 -10.05 26.20
CA ALA A 166 10.80 -9.93 26.52
C ALA A 166 11.09 -8.66 27.33
N PRO A 167 12.11 -8.64 28.20
CA PRO A 167 12.67 -7.40 28.71
C PRO A 167 13.18 -6.52 27.56
N LEU A 168 12.92 -5.21 27.62
CA LEU A 168 13.29 -4.28 26.55
C LEU A 168 14.83 -4.14 26.42
N ASP A 169 15.57 -4.43 27.48
CA ASP A 169 17.04 -4.43 27.50
C ASP A 169 17.69 -5.73 26.97
N GLY A 170 16.86 -6.73 26.59
CA GLY A 170 17.33 -8.02 26.09
C GLY A 170 18.04 -8.88 27.15
N SER A 171 17.93 -8.56 28.45
CA SER A 171 18.63 -9.26 29.55
C SER A 171 18.19 -10.72 29.72
N LYS A 172 17.03 -11.10 29.18
CA LYS A 172 16.50 -12.46 29.17
C LYS A 172 15.85 -12.78 27.83
N PRO A 173 15.80 -14.06 27.43
CA PRO A 173 15.03 -14.50 26.27
C PRO A 173 13.54 -14.16 26.43
N ALA A 174 12.85 -14.01 25.31
CA ALA A 174 11.38 -13.87 25.29
C ALA A 174 10.70 -15.15 25.78
N GLU A 175 9.68 -15.00 26.57
CA GLU A 175 8.86 -16.11 27.07
C GLU A 175 7.41 -15.96 26.57
N GLN A 176 6.76 -17.09 26.27
CA GLN A 176 5.35 -17.07 25.92
C GLN A 176 4.52 -16.57 27.12
N ALA A 177 3.74 -15.53 26.91
CA ALA A 177 3.01 -14.86 28.00
C ALA A 177 1.88 -15.72 28.59
N PHE A 178 1.15 -16.43 27.70
CA PHE A 178 0.00 -17.24 28.09
C PHE A 178 -0.39 -18.22 26.98
N PHE A 179 -1.30 -19.13 27.28
CA PHE A 179 -1.97 -19.98 26.32
C PHE A 179 -3.43 -19.53 26.14
N ALA A 180 -3.86 -19.32 24.92
CA ALA A 180 -5.25 -19.05 24.54
C ALA A 180 -5.64 -19.90 23.33
N ARG A 181 -6.94 -20.16 23.17
CA ARG A 181 -7.49 -20.83 22.00
C ARG A 181 -7.43 -19.87 20.80
N GLY A 182 -7.20 -20.40 19.61
CA GLY A 182 -7.06 -19.63 18.36
C GLY A 182 -5.69 -18.96 18.25
N SER A 183 -5.55 -17.92 17.42
CA SER A 183 -4.39 -17.05 17.41
C SER A 183 -4.53 -15.90 18.43
N SER A 184 -3.39 -15.33 18.83
CA SER A 184 -3.32 -14.16 19.70
C SER A 184 -2.49 -13.11 18.98
N GLU A 185 -3.12 -11.98 18.67
CA GLU A 185 -2.61 -10.94 17.77
C GLU A 185 -2.87 -9.54 18.34
N SER A 186 -2.27 -8.51 17.77
CA SER A 186 -2.50 -7.09 18.09
C SER A 186 -2.42 -6.79 19.59
N PRO A 187 -1.27 -7.04 20.23
CA PRO A 187 -1.09 -6.77 21.66
C PRO A 187 -1.08 -5.25 21.94
N VAL A 188 -1.85 -4.80 22.94
CA VAL A 188 -1.90 -3.39 23.36
C VAL A 188 -1.89 -3.31 24.89
N TRP A 189 -0.88 -2.67 25.47
CA TRP A 189 -0.80 -2.48 26.90
C TRP A 189 -1.77 -1.43 27.41
N SER A 190 -2.36 -1.69 28.61
CA SER A 190 -3.06 -0.65 29.36
C SER A 190 -2.12 0.51 29.70
N PRO A 191 -2.64 1.73 29.88
CA PRO A 191 -1.79 2.91 30.20
C PRO A 191 -0.93 2.74 31.46
N ASP A 192 -1.33 1.90 32.41
CA ASP A 192 -0.54 1.56 33.60
C ASP A 192 0.45 0.39 33.39
N GLY A 193 0.50 -0.20 32.20
CA GLY A 193 1.37 -1.30 31.83
C GLY A 193 1.08 -2.66 32.52
N ARG A 194 -0.05 -2.78 33.22
CA ARG A 194 -0.35 -4.00 34.01
C ARG A 194 -1.17 -5.02 33.28
N THR A 195 -1.96 -4.61 32.30
CA THR A 195 -2.86 -5.50 31.55
C THR A 195 -2.56 -5.38 30.06
N LEU A 196 -2.46 -6.52 29.40
CA LEU A 196 -2.31 -6.62 27.96
C LEU A 196 -3.65 -6.98 27.33
N ALA A 197 -4.19 -6.10 26.49
CA ALA A 197 -5.30 -6.43 25.60
C ALA A 197 -4.74 -7.08 24.32
N PHE A 198 -5.50 -8.00 23.75
CA PHE A 198 -5.11 -8.68 22.50
C PHE A 198 -6.35 -9.19 21.76
N VAL A 199 -6.21 -9.41 20.46
CA VAL A 199 -7.22 -10.09 19.65
C VAL A 199 -7.00 -11.60 19.76
N SER A 200 -8.05 -12.35 20.20
CA SER A 200 -8.09 -13.81 20.14
C SER A 200 -8.91 -14.22 18.92
N ASP A 201 -8.23 -14.43 17.78
CA ASP A 201 -8.89 -14.84 16.53
C ASP A 201 -9.12 -16.36 16.55
N ARG A 202 -10.34 -16.74 16.24
CA ARG A 202 -10.83 -18.13 16.25
C ARG A 202 -11.45 -18.54 14.92
N ASP A 203 -11.01 -17.88 13.84
CA ASP A 203 -11.39 -18.06 12.44
C ASP A 203 -12.75 -17.42 12.10
N ASP A 204 -13.87 -17.99 12.55
CA ASP A 204 -15.21 -17.47 12.28
C ASP A 204 -15.63 -16.30 13.19
N HIS A 205 -15.01 -16.17 14.35
CA HIS A 205 -15.23 -15.10 15.33
C HIS A 205 -13.94 -14.73 16.06
N SER A 206 -13.91 -13.58 16.71
CA SER A 206 -12.79 -13.14 17.53
C SER A 206 -13.26 -12.41 18.78
N PHE A 207 -12.39 -12.33 19.79
CA PHE A 207 -12.66 -11.62 21.04
C PHE A 207 -11.50 -10.69 21.38
N ILE A 208 -11.79 -9.61 22.10
CA ILE A 208 -10.74 -8.88 22.83
C ILE A 208 -10.49 -9.59 24.16
N GLY A 209 -9.30 -10.17 24.31
CA GLY A 209 -8.80 -10.82 25.52
C GLY A 209 -8.00 -9.87 26.39
N LEU A 210 -8.05 -10.05 27.70
CA LEU A 210 -7.26 -9.34 28.71
C LEU A 210 -6.39 -10.33 29.48
N PHE A 211 -5.08 -10.12 29.40
CA PHE A 211 -4.08 -10.86 30.18
C PHE A 211 -3.43 -9.93 31.21
N THR A 212 -3.41 -10.31 32.47
CA THR A 212 -2.74 -9.57 33.56
C THR A 212 -1.48 -10.28 34.02
N ASP A 213 -1.62 -11.54 34.42
CA ASP A 213 -0.51 -12.40 34.87
C ASP A 213 -0.91 -13.89 34.82
N ALA A 214 0.08 -14.78 34.93
CA ALA A 214 -0.14 -16.23 34.82
C ALA A 214 -0.99 -16.86 35.96
N SER A 215 -1.26 -16.13 37.03
CA SER A 215 -2.08 -16.61 38.14
C SER A 215 -3.58 -16.34 37.97
N ARG A 216 -3.94 -15.53 36.95
CA ARG A 216 -5.31 -15.11 36.69
C ARG A 216 -5.83 -15.62 35.34
N PRO A 217 -7.07 -16.06 35.26
CA PRO A 217 -7.70 -16.42 33.99
C PRO A 217 -7.71 -15.23 33.00
N ILE A 218 -7.50 -15.52 31.71
CA ILE A 218 -7.78 -14.56 30.65
C ILE A 218 -9.27 -14.20 30.69
N ARG A 219 -9.57 -12.92 30.59
CA ARG A 219 -10.93 -12.43 30.48
C ARG A 219 -11.19 -11.97 29.06
N TYR A 220 -12.40 -12.22 28.57
CA TYR A 220 -12.84 -11.78 27.26
C TYR A 220 -13.94 -10.73 27.42
N LEU A 221 -13.80 -9.61 26.67
CA LEU A 221 -14.72 -8.48 26.74
C LEU A 221 -15.99 -8.75 25.93
N ALA A 222 -17.16 -8.62 26.58
CA ALA A 222 -18.49 -8.75 25.96
C ALA A 222 -18.55 -9.82 24.83
N PRO A 223 -18.19 -11.10 25.11
CA PRO A 223 -18.02 -12.12 24.08
C PRO A 223 -19.33 -12.36 23.31
N SER A 224 -19.21 -12.53 22.00
CA SER A 224 -20.33 -12.72 21.08
C SER A 224 -19.92 -13.62 19.90
N THR A 225 -20.82 -13.86 18.97
CA THR A 225 -20.54 -14.54 17.69
C THR A 225 -19.90 -13.62 16.65
N SER A 226 -19.54 -12.40 17.02
CA SER A 226 -18.96 -11.38 16.15
C SER A 226 -17.43 -11.52 16.07
N ARG A 227 -16.84 -10.74 15.21
CA ARG A 227 -15.39 -10.56 15.08
C ARG A 227 -15.00 -9.21 15.65
N ASP A 228 -14.18 -9.22 16.69
CA ASP A 228 -13.65 -8.05 17.36
C ASP A 228 -12.19 -7.82 16.96
N SER A 229 -11.82 -6.57 16.65
CA SER A 229 -10.47 -6.14 16.26
C SER A 229 -10.15 -4.73 16.78
N ASP A 230 -8.91 -4.28 16.57
CA ASP A 230 -8.44 -2.91 16.80
C ASP A 230 -8.75 -2.40 18.22
N PRO A 231 -8.29 -3.06 19.30
CA PRO A 231 -8.53 -2.61 20.66
C PRO A 231 -7.75 -1.33 20.98
N VAL A 232 -8.45 -0.33 21.56
CA VAL A 232 -7.87 0.94 21.98
C VAL A 232 -8.28 1.23 23.42
N TRP A 233 -7.30 1.37 24.32
CA TRP A 233 -7.52 1.74 25.71
C TRP A 233 -7.98 3.17 25.88
N SER A 234 -8.91 3.40 26.81
CA SER A 234 -9.17 4.74 27.33
C SER A 234 -7.94 5.28 28.06
N PRO A 235 -7.74 6.62 28.09
CA PRO A 235 -6.58 7.23 28.76
C PRO A 235 -6.46 6.87 30.25
N ASP A 236 -7.57 6.61 30.92
CA ASP A 236 -7.61 6.22 32.33
C ASP A 236 -7.47 4.69 32.57
N GLY A 237 -7.35 3.91 31.50
CA GLY A 237 -7.16 2.47 31.53
C GLY A 237 -8.37 1.65 32.04
N LYS A 238 -9.55 2.26 32.15
CA LYS A 238 -10.73 1.56 32.68
C LYS A 238 -11.58 0.89 31.61
N THR A 239 -11.55 1.40 30.39
CA THR A 239 -12.38 0.90 29.30
C THR A 239 -11.54 0.66 28.04
N ILE A 240 -12.05 -0.15 27.14
CA ILE A 240 -11.45 -0.43 25.82
C ILE A 240 -12.52 -0.24 24.76
N ALA A 241 -12.21 0.57 23.75
CA ALA A 241 -12.97 0.63 22.51
C ALA A 241 -12.38 -0.35 21.50
N TYR A 242 -13.22 -0.94 20.65
CA TYR A 242 -12.81 -1.86 19.62
C TYR A 242 -13.82 -1.90 18.47
N VAL A 243 -13.36 -2.35 17.31
CA VAL A 243 -14.20 -2.57 16.13
C VAL A 243 -14.87 -3.94 16.25
N ARG A 244 -16.19 -4.00 15.99
CA ARG A 244 -16.97 -5.24 15.94
C ARG A 244 -17.65 -5.40 14.60
N GLN A 245 -17.45 -6.54 13.95
CA GLN A 245 -18.10 -6.94 12.72
C GLN A 245 -18.88 -8.25 12.93
N PRO A 246 -19.89 -8.55 12.10
CA PRO A 246 -20.51 -9.88 12.10
C PRO A 246 -19.45 -10.98 11.93
N GLY A 247 -19.66 -12.12 12.62
CA GLY A 247 -18.84 -13.31 12.42
C GLY A 247 -18.93 -13.85 11.00
N ARG A 248 -17.97 -14.67 10.61
CA ARG A 248 -17.97 -15.31 9.28
C ARG A 248 -19.09 -16.36 9.20
N GLY A 249 -19.73 -16.45 8.05
CA GLY A 249 -20.84 -17.36 7.78
C GLY A 249 -22.10 -16.62 7.32
N GLY A 250 -23.24 -17.26 7.47
CA GLY A 250 -24.53 -16.76 7.00
C GLY A 250 -24.93 -17.35 5.65
N VAL A 251 -26.04 -16.87 5.10
CA VAL A 251 -26.55 -17.36 3.82
C VAL A 251 -25.60 -16.95 2.69
N PRO A 252 -25.11 -17.92 1.89
CA PRO A 252 -24.26 -17.62 0.75
C PRO A 252 -24.96 -16.70 -0.25
N ARG A 253 -24.20 -15.79 -0.85
CA ARG A 253 -24.69 -14.85 -1.85
C ARG A 253 -23.96 -15.05 -3.15
N SER A 254 -24.58 -14.62 -4.28
CA SER A 254 -23.94 -14.71 -5.59
C SER A 254 -22.52 -14.11 -5.56
N PRO A 255 -21.51 -14.80 -6.12
CA PRO A 255 -20.14 -14.27 -6.23
C PRO A 255 -20.07 -12.97 -7.04
N LEU A 256 -21.09 -12.70 -7.88
CA LEU A 256 -21.20 -11.47 -8.66
C LEU A 256 -21.75 -10.28 -7.86
N ALA A 257 -22.37 -10.53 -6.70
CA ALA A 257 -22.93 -9.48 -5.86
C ALA A 257 -21.85 -8.82 -4.98
N GLN A 258 -21.88 -7.50 -4.90
CA GLN A 258 -21.12 -6.78 -3.89
C GLN A 258 -21.76 -7.00 -2.52
N GLN A 259 -20.91 -7.22 -1.51
CA GLN A 259 -21.35 -7.52 -0.16
C GLN A 259 -21.05 -6.35 0.76
N PRO A 260 -22.05 -5.75 1.45
CA PRO A 260 -21.79 -4.83 2.54
C PRO A 260 -21.01 -5.51 3.66
N SER A 261 -20.15 -4.74 4.33
CA SER A 261 -19.38 -5.15 5.50
C SER A 261 -19.73 -4.25 6.69
N PRO A 262 -20.96 -4.37 7.26
CA PRO A 262 -21.40 -3.52 8.37
C PRO A 262 -20.52 -3.74 9.59
N TRP A 263 -20.38 -2.70 10.41
CA TRP A 263 -19.52 -2.71 11.59
C TRP A 263 -20.01 -1.78 12.67
N ALA A 264 -19.47 -1.94 13.87
CA ALA A 264 -19.81 -1.12 15.02
C ALA A 264 -18.55 -0.83 15.85
N ILE A 265 -18.62 0.22 16.66
CA ILE A 265 -17.66 0.49 17.71
C ILE A 265 -18.29 0.10 19.03
N TRP A 266 -17.63 -0.81 19.74
CA TRP A 266 -18.00 -1.24 21.07
C TRP A 266 -17.05 -0.70 22.11
N VAL A 267 -17.57 -0.44 23.31
CA VAL A 267 -16.79 -0.02 24.48
C VAL A 267 -17.10 -0.98 25.61
N ALA A 268 -16.06 -1.53 26.23
CA ALA A 268 -16.20 -2.46 27.34
C ALA A 268 -15.39 -2.01 28.55
N ASP A 269 -15.97 -2.21 29.74
CA ASP A 269 -15.31 -1.99 31.02
C ASP A 269 -14.30 -3.11 31.30
N ALA A 270 -13.04 -2.75 31.54
CA ALA A 270 -11.95 -3.70 31.73
C ALA A 270 -12.09 -4.51 33.02
N ALA A 271 -12.79 -4.04 34.05
CA ALA A 271 -12.95 -4.72 35.31
C ALA A 271 -14.13 -5.72 35.31
N SER A 272 -15.29 -5.36 34.77
CA SER A 272 -16.47 -6.20 34.69
C SER A 272 -16.57 -7.06 33.44
N ALA A 273 -15.80 -6.70 32.39
CA ALA A 273 -15.88 -7.25 31.05
C ALA A 273 -17.23 -7.03 30.33
N SER A 274 -18.13 -6.22 30.90
CA SER A 274 -19.39 -5.83 30.25
C SER A 274 -19.15 -4.73 29.23
N GLY A 275 -19.91 -4.73 28.13
CA GLY A 275 -19.76 -3.74 27.06
C GLY A 275 -21.07 -3.28 26.47
N HIS A 276 -21.00 -2.19 25.70
CA HIS A 276 -22.13 -1.61 24.99
C HIS A 276 -21.69 -1.12 23.61
N GLU A 277 -22.64 -0.97 22.70
CA GLU A 277 -22.43 -0.37 21.38
C GLU A 277 -22.38 1.16 21.53
N ALA A 278 -21.23 1.75 21.19
CA ALA A 278 -21.07 3.20 21.19
C ALA A 278 -21.55 3.82 19.87
N TRP A 279 -21.36 3.09 18.76
CA TRP A 279 -21.79 3.49 17.44
C TRP A 279 -21.88 2.28 16.51
N LYS A 280 -22.72 2.37 15.48
CA LYS A 280 -22.79 1.38 14.40
C LYS A 280 -23.02 2.02 13.05
N SER A 281 -22.50 1.38 12.02
CA SER A 281 -22.73 1.73 10.62
C SER A 281 -24.16 1.39 10.18
N GLY A 282 -24.59 1.96 9.06
CA GLY A 282 -25.73 1.44 8.29
C GLY A 282 -25.42 0.07 7.69
N ALA A 283 -26.38 -0.42 6.86
CA ALA A 283 -26.30 -1.72 6.21
C ALA A 283 -26.04 -1.65 4.69
N ALA A 284 -25.90 -0.47 4.13
CA ALA A 284 -25.62 -0.29 2.73
C ALA A 284 -24.14 -0.54 2.40
N LEU A 285 -23.81 -0.70 1.12
CA LEU A 285 -22.42 -0.92 0.70
C LEU A 285 -21.51 0.24 1.14
N VAL A 286 -21.99 1.48 1.04
CA VAL A 286 -21.28 2.68 1.48
C VAL A 286 -20.99 2.72 2.98
N ASP A 287 -21.76 2.01 3.79
CA ASP A 287 -21.59 1.92 5.24
C ASP A 287 -20.58 0.85 5.67
N SER A 288 -19.93 0.19 4.72
CA SER A 288 -18.96 -0.86 5.00
C SER A 288 -17.74 -0.35 5.75
N LEU A 289 -17.09 -1.23 6.50
CA LEU A 289 -15.80 -0.92 7.14
C LEU A 289 -14.82 -0.40 6.10
N PRO A 290 -14.18 0.75 6.32
CA PRO A 290 -13.22 1.33 5.38
C PRO A 290 -12.06 0.39 5.07
N ARG A 291 -11.63 0.38 3.79
CA ARG A 291 -10.47 -0.37 3.30
C ARG A 291 -9.32 0.55 2.86
N THR A 292 -9.34 1.79 3.29
CA THR A 292 -8.22 2.73 3.15
C THR A 292 -7.13 2.45 4.18
N ALA A 293 -5.98 3.10 4.04
CA ALA A 293 -4.88 2.97 5.00
C ALA A 293 -5.36 3.18 6.45
N GLY A 294 -5.08 2.21 7.32
CA GLY A 294 -5.51 2.21 8.71
C GLY A 294 -6.96 1.75 8.98
N GLY A 295 -7.73 1.33 7.99
CA GLY A 295 -9.10 0.83 8.19
C GLY A 295 -10.00 1.85 8.88
N ALA A 296 -10.60 1.48 10.02
CA ALA A 296 -11.43 2.38 10.81
C ALA A 296 -10.64 3.55 11.43
N ASN A 297 -9.33 3.47 11.56
CA ASN A 297 -8.50 4.47 12.26
C ASN A 297 -9.12 4.90 13.61
N LEU A 298 -9.46 3.91 14.46
CA LEU A 298 -10.13 4.15 15.73
C LEU A 298 -9.17 4.74 16.75
N HIS A 299 -9.49 5.92 17.28
CA HIS A 299 -8.73 6.63 18.30
C HIS A 299 -9.58 7.03 19.48
N TRP A 300 -8.98 7.06 20.67
CA TRP A 300 -9.60 7.63 21.87
C TRP A 300 -9.09 9.06 22.07
N GLY A 301 -9.95 10.03 21.80
CA GLY A 301 -9.69 11.47 21.97
C GLY A 301 -10.05 12.00 23.35
N ASP A 302 -9.73 13.26 23.58
CA ASP A 302 -10.12 13.98 24.79
C ASP A 302 -11.66 14.08 24.94
N GLY A 303 -12.13 14.39 26.14
CA GLY A 303 -13.57 14.44 26.43
C GLY A 303 -14.30 13.11 26.29
N ASN A 304 -13.60 11.98 26.41
CA ASN A 304 -14.15 10.62 26.20
C ASN A 304 -14.82 10.45 24.83
N ARG A 305 -14.20 10.97 23.79
CA ARG A 305 -14.66 10.82 22.41
C ARG A 305 -13.88 9.74 21.67
N LEU A 306 -14.58 9.02 20.82
CA LEU A 306 -14.00 8.07 19.86
C LEU A 306 -14.00 8.72 18.49
N VAL A 307 -12.83 8.77 17.84
CA VAL A 307 -12.67 9.30 16.48
C VAL A 307 -12.35 8.15 15.55
N PHE A 308 -12.97 8.12 14.39
CA PHE A 308 -12.85 7.04 13.41
C PHE A 308 -13.13 7.50 11.99
N VAL A 309 -12.71 6.71 11.00
CA VAL A 309 -13.01 6.93 9.57
C VAL A 309 -14.24 6.14 9.17
N SER A 310 -15.14 6.76 8.40
CA SER A 310 -16.32 6.11 7.81
C SER A 310 -16.66 6.71 6.44
N TYR A 311 -17.29 5.91 5.57
CA TYR A 311 -17.76 6.32 4.23
C TYR A 311 -19.23 6.77 4.20
N GLN A 312 -19.92 6.88 5.33
CA GLN A 312 -21.38 7.07 5.40
C GLN A 312 -21.91 8.29 4.63
N ASP A 313 -21.08 9.21 4.19
CA ASP A 313 -21.41 10.34 3.32
C ASP A 313 -20.77 10.26 1.92
N ASN A 314 -20.39 9.07 1.47
CA ASN A 314 -19.70 8.74 0.20
C ASN A 314 -18.21 9.07 0.14
N TRP A 315 -17.63 9.57 1.22
CA TRP A 315 -16.19 9.83 1.31
C TRP A 315 -15.61 9.24 2.59
N PRO A 316 -14.36 8.80 2.61
CA PRO A 316 -13.70 8.38 3.84
C PRO A 316 -13.37 9.63 4.67
N HIS A 317 -14.26 9.98 5.59
CA HIS A 317 -14.14 11.13 6.47
C HIS A 317 -13.95 10.73 7.93
N LEU A 318 -13.40 11.64 8.73
CA LEU A 318 -13.31 11.52 10.16
C LEU A 318 -14.65 11.87 10.80
N TYR A 319 -15.06 10.99 11.72
CA TYR A 319 -16.24 11.15 12.57
C TYR A 319 -15.86 11.04 14.05
N SER A 320 -16.66 11.60 14.93
CA SER A 320 -16.48 11.56 16.36
C SER A 320 -17.78 11.25 17.08
N VAL A 321 -17.72 10.36 18.08
CA VAL A 321 -18.86 10.01 18.94
C VAL A 321 -18.44 10.00 20.41
N PRO A 322 -19.35 10.28 21.37
CA PRO A 322 -19.09 10.00 22.77
C PRO A 322 -18.87 8.49 22.99
N SER A 323 -17.91 8.09 23.81
CA SER A 323 -17.67 6.68 24.14
C SER A 323 -18.83 6.00 24.86
N ALA A 324 -19.67 6.78 25.56
CA ALA A 324 -20.91 6.29 26.18
C ALA A 324 -22.01 5.93 25.16
N GLY A 325 -21.85 6.30 23.89
CA GLY A 325 -22.86 6.10 22.86
C GLY A 325 -24.08 7.03 22.99
N GLY A 326 -25.17 6.66 22.31
CA GLY A 326 -26.46 7.35 22.44
C GLY A 326 -26.58 8.69 21.71
N ALA A 327 -25.54 9.14 20.99
CA ALA A 327 -25.57 10.34 20.17
C ALA A 327 -25.18 10.06 18.73
N PRO A 328 -25.67 10.84 17.75
CA PRO A 328 -25.22 10.76 16.37
C PRO A 328 -23.72 11.06 16.24
N ALA A 329 -23.07 10.47 15.25
CA ALA A 329 -21.70 10.80 14.92
C ALA A 329 -21.58 12.22 14.38
N THR A 330 -20.61 12.99 14.90
CA THR A 330 -20.26 14.31 14.38
C THR A 330 -19.27 14.16 13.23
N LEU A 331 -19.61 14.66 12.04
CA LEU A 331 -18.71 14.73 10.89
C LEU A 331 -17.66 15.82 11.14
N LEU A 332 -16.38 15.43 11.21
CA LEU A 332 -15.27 16.36 11.49
C LEU A 332 -14.69 16.98 10.21
N THR A 333 -14.75 16.27 9.07
CA THR A 333 -14.06 16.65 7.83
C THR A 333 -15.02 16.69 6.64
N PRO A 334 -16.01 17.61 6.63
CA PRO A 334 -17.00 17.66 5.54
C PRO A 334 -16.40 18.15 4.23
N GLY A 335 -16.83 17.55 3.09
CA GLY A 335 -16.42 17.98 1.75
C GLY A 335 -16.40 16.85 0.74
N ALA A 336 -16.05 17.17 -0.52
CA ALA A 336 -15.89 16.17 -1.59
C ALA A 336 -14.39 15.78 -1.70
N PHE A 337 -13.87 15.08 -0.73
CA PHE A 337 -12.47 14.65 -0.65
C PHE A 337 -12.34 13.42 0.26
N MET A 338 -11.19 12.77 0.21
CA MET A 338 -10.88 11.64 1.10
C MET A 338 -9.86 12.02 2.17
N VAL A 339 -10.00 11.41 3.34
CA VAL A 339 -9.01 11.42 4.43
C VAL A 339 -8.22 10.12 4.39
N GLU A 340 -6.91 10.23 4.60
CA GLU A 340 -6.00 9.09 4.81
C GLU A 340 -5.02 9.38 5.96
N TYR A 341 -4.38 8.35 6.51
CA TYR A 341 -3.29 8.45 7.50
C TYR A 341 -3.59 9.40 8.65
N ALA A 342 -4.64 9.11 9.39
CA ALA A 342 -5.02 9.89 10.57
C ALA A 342 -4.17 9.49 11.79
N SER A 343 -3.67 10.47 12.55
CA SER A 343 -2.87 10.28 13.74
C SER A 343 -3.36 11.20 14.87
N MET A 344 -3.48 10.65 16.08
CA MET A 344 -3.92 11.40 17.27
C MET A 344 -2.77 12.24 17.84
N SER A 345 -3.07 13.49 18.19
CA SER A 345 -2.13 14.34 18.93
C SER A 345 -1.79 13.76 20.31
N PRO A 346 -0.59 14.01 20.86
CA PRO A 346 -0.21 13.54 22.19
C PRO A 346 -1.16 14.00 23.31
N ASP A 347 -1.70 15.22 23.21
CA ASP A 347 -2.70 15.78 24.13
C ASP A 347 -4.13 15.31 23.89
N ARG A 348 -4.36 14.53 22.80
CA ARG A 348 -5.63 13.95 22.35
C ARG A 348 -6.72 14.97 21.95
N HIS A 349 -6.36 16.23 21.74
CA HIS A 349 -7.31 17.27 21.33
C HIS A 349 -7.52 17.32 19.81
N PHE A 350 -6.53 16.88 19.03
CA PHE A 350 -6.55 16.97 17.57
C PHE A 350 -6.25 15.63 16.91
N ILE A 351 -6.78 15.46 15.69
CA ILE A 351 -6.28 14.51 14.67
C ILE A 351 -5.52 15.32 13.64
N VAL A 352 -4.29 14.90 13.32
CA VAL A 352 -3.57 15.30 12.12
C VAL A 352 -3.75 14.21 11.04
N TYR A 353 -4.01 14.60 9.80
CA TYR A 353 -4.32 13.68 8.71
C TYR A 353 -3.91 14.29 7.37
N ASN A 354 -3.84 13.48 6.33
CA ASN A 354 -3.75 14.00 4.98
C ASN A 354 -5.05 13.81 4.22
N ALA A 355 -5.28 14.72 3.26
CA ALA A 355 -6.46 14.70 2.41
C ALA A 355 -6.15 15.19 0.99
N ASN A 356 -6.94 14.73 0.02
CA ASN A 356 -6.84 15.13 -1.38
C ASN A 356 -7.71 16.36 -1.68
N THR A 357 -7.50 17.42 -0.93
CA THR A 357 -8.20 18.71 -1.07
C THR A 357 -7.27 19.88 -0.77
N GLY A 358 -7.62 21.06 -1.24
CA GLY A 358 -6.89 22.28 -1.01
C GLY A 358 -7.49 23.48 -1.76
N SER A 359 -6.66 24.45 -2.09
CA SER A 359 -7.09 25.66 -2.81
C SER A 359 -7.05 25.53 -4.34
N ASP A 360 -6.33 24.51 -4.86
CA ASP A 360 -6.26 24.21 -6.30
C ASP A 360 -7.19 23.05 -6.61
N ARG A 361 -7.96 23.17 -7.71
CA ARG A 361 -8.82 22.07 -8.19
C ARG A 361 -8.06 20.76 -8.46
N ASN A 362 -6.76 20.84 -8.74
CA ASN A 362 -5.91 19.68 -8.97
C ASN A 362 -5.45 19.02 -7.67
N ASP A 363 -5.79 19.56 -6.51
CA ASP A 363 -5.44 18.97 -5.20
C ASP A 363 -6.19 17.65 -4.97
N ILE A 364 -7.21 17.35 -5.76
CA ILE A 364 -7.83 16.02 -5.82
C ILE A 364 -6.82 14.92 -6.20
N ASP A 365 -5.79 15.25 -6.98
CA ASP A 365 -4.68 14.36 -7.39
C ASP A 365 -3.38 14.64 -6.60
N ARG A 366 -3.50 15.27 -5.41
CA ARG A 366 -2.42 15.52 -4.45
C ARG A 366 -2.84 15.11 -3.05
N ARG A 367 -1.97 15.35 -2.08
CA ARG A 367 -2.26 15.16 -0.64
C ARG A 367 -1.68 16.33 0.13
N HIS A 368 -2.46 16.89 1.06
CA HIS A 368 -2.01 17.94 1.98
C HIS A 368 -2.31 17.56 3.42
N ILE A 369 -1.52 18.10 4.35
CA ILE A 369 -1.66 17.85 5.78
C ILE A 369 -2.64 18.84 6.40
N PHE A 370 -3.55 18.30 7.19
CA PHE A 370 -4.58 19.03 7.92
C PHE A 370 -4.59 18.63 9.39
N LYS A 371 -5.25 19.44 10.22
CA LYS A 371 -5.65 19.09 11.58
C LYS A 371 -7.11 19.42 11.81
N VAL A 372 -7.76 18.70 12.74
CA VAL A 372 -9.13 18.97 13.17
C VAL A 372 -9.30 18.60 14.65
N ALA A 373 -10.09 19.38 15.38
CA ALA A 373 -10.41 19.08 16.78
C ALA A 373 -11.30 17.84 16.89
N VAL A 374 -11.02 16.95 17.87
CA VAL A 374 -11.74 15.67 18.04
C VAL A 374 -13.21 15.83 18.43
N ASP A 375 -13.59 17.01 18.98
CA ASP A 375 -14.96 17.35 19.39
C ASP A 375 -15.75 18.12 18.33
N GLY A 376 -15.12 18.47 17.20
CA GLY A 376 -15.72 19.27 16.13
C GLY A 376 -15.88 20.76 16.47
N SER A 377 -15.23 21.27 17.55
CA SER A 377 -15.28 22.68 17.97
C SER A 377 -14.63 23.63 16.96
N SER A 378 -13.82 23.11 16.04
CA SER A 378 -13.18 23.88 14.98
C SER A 378 -13.28 23.18 13.63
N ALA A 379 -13.36 23.97 12.55
CA ALA A 379 -13.26 23.44 11.21
C ALA A 379 -11.84 22.89 10.92
N PRO A 380 -11.69 21.96 9.97
CA PRO A 380 -10.39 21.51 9.50
C PRO A 380 -9.48 22.68 9.09
N ALA A 381 -8.22 22.63 9.53
CA ALA A 381 -7.20 23.63 9.20
C ALA A 381 -6.07 23.00 8.41
N ALA A 382 -5.77 23.54 7.21
CA ALA A 382 -4.63 23.10 6.41
C ALA A 382 -3.32 23.53 7.05
N LEU A 383 -2.37 22.60 7.17
CA LEU A 383 -0.99 22.86 7.61
C LEU A 383 -0.05 23.00 6.43
N THR A 384 -0.34 22.33 5.32
CA THR A 384 0.42 22.39 4.07
C THR A 384 -0.47 22.75 2.89
N SER A 385 0.13 23.13 1.76
CA SER A 385 -0.57 23.49 0.53
C SER A 385 0.42 23.54 -0.65
N GLY A 386 -0.08 23.73 -1.87
CA GLY A 386 0.73 23.97 -3.05
C GLY A 386 0.87 22.73 -3.94
N ARG A 387 2.08 22.44 -4.44
CA ARG A 387 2.30 21.36 -5.41
C ARG A 387 2.81 20.06 -4.77
N GLY A 388 2.95 20.04 -3.47
CA GLY A 388 3.42 18.90 -2.70
C GLY A 388 2.43 17.74 -2.65
N ILE A 389 2.94 16.60 -2.28
CA ILE A 389 2.20 15.40 -1.90
C ILE A 389 2.73 15.01 -0.55
N GLU A 390 1.91 15.17 0.49
CA GLU A 390 2.29 14.98 1.89
C GLU A 390 1.44 13.86 2.52
N TRP A 391 2.07 12.95 3.28
CA TRP A 391 1.37 11.80 3.89
C TRP A 391 1.97 11.38 5.23
N THR A 392 1.29 10.46 5.93
CA THR A 392 1.70 9.93 7.25
C THR A 392 2.08 11.01 8.27
N PRO A 393 1.20 12.00 8.54
CA PRO A 393 1.51 13.03 9.52
C PRO A 393 1.55 12.47 10.92
N VAL A 394 2.54 12.90 11.71
CA VAL A 394 2.66 12.61 13.15
C VAL A 394 3.05 13.88 13.89
N GLU A 395 2.36 14.19 14.98
CA GLU A 395 2.71 15.33 15.83
C GLU A 395 3.91 14.98 16.71
N THR A 396 4.86 15.92 16.87
CA THR A 396 5.99 15.75 17.80
C THR A 396 5.51 15.77 19.25
N GLY A 397 6.17 15.00 20.12
CA GLY A 397 5.74 14.85 21.52
C GLY A 397 5.74 16.12 22.38
N ASP A 398 6.39 17.20 21.92
CA ASP A 398 6.31 18.52 22.51
C ASP A 398 5.12 19.36 22.00
N GLY A 399 4.31 18.84 21.08
CA GLY A 399 3.15 19.52 20.51
C GLY A 399 3.46 20.68 19.56
N ALA A 400 4.73 20.92 19.24
CA ALA A 400 5.14 22.13 18.52
C ALA A 400 5.06 21.99 16.99
N SER A 401 5.18 20.78 16.45
CA SER A 401 5.30 20.53 15.02
C SER A 401 4.61 19.25 14.58
N VAL A 402 4.32 19.17 13.29
CA VAL A 402 3.87 17.94 12.60
C VAL A 402 4.96 17.51 11.62
N ALA A 403 5.48 16.31 11.80
CA ALA A 403 6.35 15.66 10.82
C ALA A 403 5.50 14.82 9.86
N PHE A 404 5.95 14.70 8.61
CA PHE A 404 5.28 13.94 7.56
C PHE A 404 6.27 13.58 6.47
N LEU A 405 5.92 12.63 5.62
CA LEU A 405 6.65 12.34 4.41
C LEU A 405 6.10 13.21 3.27
N ALA A 406 6.99 13.69 2.39
CA ALA A 406 6.60 14.62 1.34
C ALA A 406 7.40 14.45 0.06
N SER A 407 6.73 14.62 -1.06
CA SER A 407 7.30 14.66 -2.40
C SER A 407 6.70 15.79 -3.23
N ASP A 408 7.18 15.94 -4.46
CA ASP A 408 6.57 16.76 -5.51
C ASP A 408 6.90 16.15 -6.89
N PRO A 409 6.47 16.73 -8.02
CA PRO A 409 6.79 16.17 -9.34
C PRO A 409 8.28 15.95 -9.62
N GLN A 410 9.16 16.78 -9.05
CA GLN A 410 10.60 16.80 -9.36
C GLN A 410 11.49 16.41 -8.17
N ARG A 411 10.91 16.27 -6.99
CA ARG A 411 11.59 15.85 -5.77
C ARG A 411 11.00 14.53 -5.28
N SER A 412 11.85 13.50 -5.18
CA SER A 412 11.48 12.21 -4.60
C SER A 412 11.06 12.35 -3.13
N PRO A 413 10.38 11.35 -2.54
CA PRO A 413 9.95 11.38 -1.16
C PRO A 413 11.09 11.68 -0.17
N LEU A 414 10.84 12.58 0.78
CA LEU A 414 11.72 12.87 1.92
C LEU A 414 10.88 13.23 3.14
N PRO A 415 11.35 12.96 4.38
CA PRO A 415 10.68 13.45 5.57
C PRO A 415 10.72 14.98 5.61
N SER A 416 9.64 15.55 6.14
CA SER A 416 9.46 17.01 6.24
C SER A 416 8.76 17.36 7.54
N ILE A 417 8.79 18.62 7.93
CA ILE A 417 8.17 19.12 9.16
C ILE A 417 7.57 20.50 8.95
N VAL A 418 6.45 20.76 9.62
CA VAL A 418 5.77 22.06 9.65
C VAL A 418 5.39 22.39 11.10
N PRO A 419 5.42 23.68 11.54
CA PRO A 419 4.89 24.05 12.85
C PRO A 419 3.41 23.69 12.98
N MET A 420 2.95 23.28 14.18
CA MET A 420 1.55 22.96 14.46
C MET A 420 0.61 24.15 14.21
N ALA A 421 1.13 25.37 14.25
CA ALA A 421 0.40 26.59 13.88
C ALA A 421 0.29 26.81 12.35
N GLY A 422 0.89 25.95 11.53
CA GLY A 422 1.08 26.16 10.11
C GLY A 422 2.31 27.03 9.82
N GLY A 423 2.64 27.21 8.54
CA GLY A 423 3.76 28.04 8.11
C GLY A 423 4.67 27.35 7.11
N GLN A 424 5.96 27.69 7.14
CA GLN A 424 6.93 27.16 6.18
C GLN A 424 7.29 25.71 6.50
N THR A 425 7.08 24.85 5.52
CA THR A 425 7.56 23.45 5.55
C THR A 425 9.08 23.41 5.38
N ARG A 426 9.73 22.58 6.19
CA ARG A 426 11.16 22.29 6.08
C ARG A 426 11.36 20.81 5.75
N THR A 427 12.07 20.52 4.65
CA THR A 427 12.48 19.17 4.28
C THR A 427 13.65 18.73 5.17
N LEU A 428 13.55 17.52 5.71
CA LEU A 428 14.60 16.88 6.51
C LEU A 428 15.44 15.97 5.60
N ALA A 429 16.71 15.75 5.96
CA ALA A 429 17.61 14.85 5.27
C ALA A 429 17.73 15.10 3.74
N ALA A 430 17.61 16.35 3.28
CA ALA A 430 17.74 16.69 1.85
C ALA A 430 19.13 16.35 1.28
N ASP A 431 20.14 16.30 2.11
CA ASP A 431 21.51 15.89 1.80
C ASP A 431 21.64 14.40 1.45
N ARG A 432 20.62 13.60 1.73
CA ARG A 432 20.58 12.17 1.36
C ARG A 432 20.22 11.93 -0.10
N LEU A 433 19.59 12.91 -0.77
CA LEU A 433 19.34 12.81 -2.20
C LEU A 433 20.66 12.96 -2.97
N PRO A 434 21.07 11.95 -3.76
CA PRO A 434 22.33 12.02 -4.49
C PRO A 434 22.40 13.22 -5.43
N ALA A 435 23.54 13.88 -5.54
CA ALA A 435 23.75 14.99 -6.47
C ALA A 435 23.53 14.59 -7.94
N SER A 436 23.65 13.30 -8.27
CA SER A 436 23.37 12.74 -9.59
C SER A 436 21.89 12.51 -9.88
N PHE A 437 21.01 12.66 -8.89
CA PHE A 437 19.56 12.50 -9.08
C PHE A 437 19.04 13.61 -10.02
N PRO A 438 18.24 13.28 -11.05
CA PRO A 438 17.98 14.19 -12.17
C PRO A 438 16.82 15.16 -11.92
N SER A 439 16.65 15.73 -10.72
CA SER A 439 15.50 16.58 -10.33
C SER A 439 15.11 17.61 -11.40
N ALA A 440 16.09 18.36 -11.94
CA ALA A 440 15.82 19.40 -12.93
C ALA A 440 15.39 18.89 -14.31
N ALA A 441 15.63 17.60 -14.60
CA ALA A 441 15.26 16.95 -15.84
C ALA A 441 13.90 16.25 -15.80
N LEU A 442 13.30 16.09 -14.60
CA LEU A 442 12.00 15.48 -14.44
C LEU A 442 10.89 16.40 -14.94
N VAL A 443 9.91 15.83 -15.63
CA VAL A 443 8.74 16.56 -16.09
C VAL A 443 7.69 16.67 -15.00
N THR A 444 6.97 17.77 -14.97
CA THR A 444 5.74 17.89 -14.17
C THR A 444 4.60 17.29 -14.97
N PRO A 445 3.92 16.23 -14.48
CA PRO A 445 2.80 15.65 -15.20
C PRO A 445 1.65 16.65 -15.36
N GLU A 446 1.00 16.65 -16.52
CA GLU A 446 -0.22 17.43 -16.77
C GLU A 446 -1.43 16.62 -16.28
N PRO A 447 -2.33 17.18 -15.43
CA PRO A 447 -3.60 16.53 -15.13
C PRO A 447 -4.48 16.53 -16.38
N VAL A 448 -5.05 15.39 -16.71
CA VAL A 448 -5.97 15.23 -17.84
C VAL A 448 -7.22 14.47 -17.41
N THR A 449 -8.35 14.78 -18.04
CA THR A 449 -9.58 14.00 -17.89
C THR A 449 -10.10 13.58 -19.26
N PHE A 450 -10.71 12.41 -19.31
CA PHE A 450 -11.38 11.88 -20.50
C PHE A 450 -12.55 11.00 -20.05
N ARG A 451 -13.41 10.60 -21.00
CA ARG A 451 -14.60 9.80 -20.65
C ARG A 451 -14.49 8.39 -21.19
N ALA A 452 -14.80 7.42 -20.35
CA ALA A 452 -15.07 6.05 -20.75
C ALA A 452 -16.34 5.96 -21.59
N SER A 453 -16.53 4.84 -22.31
CA SER A 453 -17.66 4.65 -23.22
C SER A 453 -19.03 4.63 -22.53
N ASP A 454 -19.06 4.35 -21.23
CA ASP A 454 -20.25 4.38 -20.38
C ASP A 454 -20.47 5.74 -19.69
N GLY A 455 -19.65 6.75 -20.03
CA GLY A 455 -19.77 8.12 -19.55
C GLY A 455 -19.03 8.45 -18.27
N VAL A 456 -18.38 7.49 -17.61
CA VAL A 456 -17.56 7.73 -16.42
C VAL A 456 -16.39 8.65 -16.77
N GLU A 457 -16.19 9.69 -15.96
CA GLU A 457 -15.03 10.57 -16.06
C GLU A 457 -13.81 9.91 -15.41
N VAL A 458 -12.73 9.86 -16.16
CA VAL A 458 -11.47 9.20 -15.79
C VAL A 458 -10.36 10.25 -15.69
N HIS A 459 -9.63 10.22 -14.60
CA HIS A 459 -8.49 11.10 -14.36
C HIS A 459 -7.20 10.44 -14.80
N GLY A 460 -6.23 11.23 -15.23
CA GLY A 460 -4.90 10.73 -15.58
C GLY A 460 -3.82 11.80 -15.48
N GLN A 461 -2.56 11.34 -15.47
CA GLN A 461 -1.38 12.17 -15.47
C GLN A 461 -0.63 11.94 -16.76
N LEU A 462 -0.42 13.02 -17.53
CA LEU A 462 0.26 12.97 -18.81
C LEU A 462 1.71 13.47 -18.69
N PHE A 463 2.65 12.58 -18.94
CA PHE A 463 4.09 12.87 -18.92
C PHE A 463 4.57 13.08 -20.36
N LYS A 464 5.22 14.21 -20.62
CA LYS A 464 5.88 14.46 -21.91
C LYS A 464 7.07 15.39 -21.76
N SER A 465 8.17 15.08 -22.37
CA SER A 465 9.34 15.95 -22.49
C SER A 465 9.31 16.74 -23.80
N GLY A 466 9.71 18.00 -23.76
CA GLY A 466 9.86 18.83 -24.98
C GLY A 466 8.57 19.16 -25.72
N SER A 467 8.67 20.03 -26.75
CA SER A 467 7.56 20.59 -27.53
C SER A 467 7.71 20.36 -29.05
N GLY A 468 8.31 19.25 -29.46
CA GLY A 468 8.51 18.94 -30.87
C GLY A 468 7.23 18.70 -31.67
N ALA A 469 7.18 19.10 -32.93
CA ALA A 469 6.04 18.89 -33.85
C ALA A 469 5.94 17.47 -34.41
N ALA A 470 6.93 16.60 -34.18
CA ALA A 470 6.93 15.23 -34.67
C ALA A 470 6.02 14.33 -33.78
N LYS A 471 5.27 13.46 -34.42
CA LYS A 471 4.47 12.44 -33.72
C LYS A 471 5.38 11.47 -32.99
N ARG A 472 5.07 11.20 -31.72
CA ARG A 472 5.85 10.38 -30.80
C ARG A 472 5.13 9.08 -30.47
N PRO A 473 5.86 8.00 -30.18
CA PRO A 473 5.26 6.82 -29.57
C PRO A 473 4.66 7.19 -28.21
N ALA A 474 3.66 6.44 -27.78
CA ALA A 474 3.02 6.66 -26.49
C ALA A 474 2.86 5.37 -25.68
N VAL A 475 2.66 5.51 -24.38
CA VAL A 475 2.45 4.39 -23.49
C VAL A 475 1.35 4.72 -22.49
N VAL A 476 0.40 3.82 -22.32
CA VAL A 476 -0.54 3.85 -21.20
C VAL A 476 0.09 3.09 -20.05
N TYR A 477 0.17 3.71 -18.88
CA TYR A 477 0.52 3.06 -17.62
C TYR A 477 -0.76 2.82 -16.80
N VAL A 478 -0.91 1.61 -16.26
CA VAL A 478 -2.01 1.21 -15.39
C VAL A 478 -1.47 0.63 -14.09
N HIS A 479 -1.89 1.22 -12.97
CA HIS A 479 -1.40 0.83 -11.64
C HIS A 479 -1.99 -0.48 -11.14
N GLY A 480 -1.37 -1.09 -10.15
CA GLY A 480 -1.87 -2.25 -9.41
C GLY A 480 -2.83 -1.87 -8.28
N GLY A 481 -3.12 -2.80 -7.43
CA GLY A 481 -3.94 -2.63 -6.24
C GLY A 481 -5.28 -3.39 -6.29
N PRO A 482 -6.41 -2.85 -6.75
CA PRO A 482 -6.68 -1.61 -7.45
C PRO A 482 -6.99 -0.36 -6.60
N PRO A 483 -7.24 -0.41 -5.25
CA PRO A 483 -7.64 0.79 -4.50
C PRO A 483 -6.44 1.73 -4.28
N ARG A 484 -5.94 2.31 -5.35
CA ARG A 484 -4.83 3.26 -5.40
C ARG A 484 -5.23 4.49 -6.21
N GLN A 485 -4.46 5.56 -6.06
CA GLN A 485 -4.56 6.75 -6.91
C GLN A 485 -3.15 7.20 -7.29
N MET A 486 -2.85 7.26 -8.58
CA MET A 486 -1.62 7.87 -9.08
C MET A 486 -1.75 9.39 -8.97
N LEU A 487 -0.68 10.03 -8.53
CA LEU A 487 -0.67 11.43 -8.09
C LEU A 487 0.12 12.32 -9.05
N LEU A 488 -0.05 13.63 -8.95
CA LEU A 488 0.67 14.63 -9.75
C LEU A 488 2.13 14.81 -9.28
N GLY A 489 2.78 13.74 -8.88
CA GLY A 489 4.15 13.68 -8.39
C GLY A 489 4.50 12.28 -7.92
N TRP A 490 5.62 12.14 -7.20
CA TRP A 490 6.08 10.87 -6.66
C TRP A 490 5.07 10.29 -5.67
N HIS A 491 4.79 9.00 -5.85
CA HIS A 491 3.80 8.31 -5.02
C HIS A 491 4.34 7.97 -3.63
N TYR A 492 3.45 7.86 -2.66
CA TYR A 492 3.76 7.57 -1.24
C TYR A 492 4.02 6.08 -0.95
N MET A 493 3.79 5.17 -1.89
CA MET A 493 4.17 3.76 -1.80
C MET A 493 5.42 3.51 -2.66
N ASN A 494 6.38 2.75 -2.14
CA ASN A 494 7.64 2.48 -2.83
C ASN A 494 7.45 1.86 -4.22
N TYR A 495 6.54 0.89 -4.34
CA TYR A 495 6.18 0.26 -5.62
C TYR A 495 5.84 1.32 -6.68
N TYR A 496 4.88 2.18 -6.40
CA TYR A 496 4.41 3.19 -7.36
C TYR A 496 5.34 4.41 -7.48
N ALA A 497 6.23 4.62 -6.52
CA ALA A 497 7.33 5.57 -6.67
C ALA A 497 8.34 5.08 -7.73
N ASN A 498 8.62 3.77 -7.77
CA ASN A 498 9.43 3.17 -8.83
C ASN A 498 8.72 3.20 -10.19
N ASP A 499 7.40 3.00 -10.22
CA ASP A 499 6.61 3.16 -11.46
C ASP A 499 6.59 4.62 -11.94
N TYR A 500 6.51 5.59 -11.01
CA TYR A 500 6.65 7.00 -11.36
C TYR A 500 8.03 7.29 -11.97
N ALA A 501 9.10 6.73 -11.39
CA ALA A 501 10.46 6.83 -11.96
C ALA A 501 10.54 6.22 -13.36
N ALA A 502 9.91 5.06 -13.60
CA ALA A 502 9.84 4.44 -14.92
C ALA A 502 9.08 5.30 -15.93
N ASN A 503 7.95 5.91 -15.55
CA ASN A 503 7.18 6.82 -16.39
C ASN A 503 7.98 8.09 -16.73
N GLN A 504 8.73 8.66 -15.78
CA GLN A 504 9.66 9.78 -16.00
C GLN A 504 10.80 9.38 -16.97
N TYR A 505 11.35 8.18 -16.79
CA TYR A 505 12.38 7.65 -17.68
C TYR A 505 11.85 7.52 -19.12
N LEU A 506 10.69 6.88 -19.32
CA LEU A 506 10.07 6.74 -20.65
C LEU A 506 9.79 8.12 -21.28
N ALA A 507 9.30 9.09 -20.51
CA ALA A 507 9.11 10.45 -20.99
C ALA A 507 10.43 11.10 -21.42
N SER A 508 11.53 10.88 -20.69
CA SER A 508 12.87 11.37 -21.04
C SER A 508 13.41 10.72 -22.34
N ARG A 509 12.93 9.51 -22.64
CA ARG A 509 13.25 8.78 -23.88
C ARG A 509 12.41 9.22 -25.08
N GLY A 510 11.47 10.14 -24.89
CA GLY A 510 10.64 10.71 -25.95
C GLY A 510 9.25 10.13 -26.08
N PHE A 511 8.82 9.26 -25.18
CA PHE A 511 7.44 8.79 -25.14
C PHE A 511 6.50 9.88 -24.60
N VAL A 512 5.24 9.81 -25.02
CA VAL A 512 4.11 10.42 -24.30
C VAL A 512 3.55 9.34 -23.39
N VAL A 513 3.60 9.51 -22.06
CA VAL A 513 3.13 8.52 -21.11
C VAL A 513 1.85 9.02 -20.45
N LEU A 514 0.79 8.21 -20.45
CA LEU A 514 -0.46 8.48 -19.77
C LEU A 514 -0.64 7.48 -18.62
N SER A 515 -0.53 7.95 -17.40
CA SER A 515 -0.91 7.20 -16.21
C SER A 515 -2.41 7.36 -15.99
N VAL A 516 -3.15 6.25 -15.89
CA VAL A 516 -4.62 6.24 -15.80
C VAL A 516 -5.06 5.88 -14.39
N ASN A 517 -5.87 6.74 -13.76
CA ASN A 517 -6.63 6.43 -12.56
C ASN A 517 -7.99 5.85 -12.97
N TYR A 518 -8.06 4.53 -13.12
CA TYR A 518 -9.28 3.82 -13.49
C TYR A 518 -10.20 3.63 -12.28
N ARG A 519 -11.51 3.43 -12.52
CA ARG A 519 -12.46 3.08 -11.44
C ARG A 519 -11.98 1.83 -10.67
N LEU A 520 -12.37 1.65 -9.43
CA LEU A 520 -11.79 0.87 -8.34
C LEU A 520 -10.70 1.62 -7.59
N GLY A 521 -10.09 2.66 -8.18
CA GLY A 521 -9.15 3.56 -7.51
C GLY A 521 -9.83 4.41 -6.44
N ILE A 522 -9.01 4.96 -5.55
CA ILE A 522 -9.42 5.87 -4.46
C ILE A 522 -9.33 7.33 -4.89
N GLY A 523 -9.89 8.24 -4.08
CA GLY A 523 -9.72 9.69 -4.26
C GLY A 523 -10.84 10.38 -5.05
N TYR A 524 -11.82 9.64 -5.62
CA TYR A 524 -12.89 10.17 -6.45
C TYR A 524 -14.29 9.77 -5.95
N GLY A 525 -14.42 9.43 -4.67
CA GLY A 525 -15.64 9.05 -4.00
C GLY A 525 -15.98 7.57 -4.08
N HIS A 526 -16.97 7.15 -3.26
CA HIS A 526 -17.32 5.75 -3.08
C HIS A 526 -17.78 5.06 -4.36
N ALA A 527 -18.61 5.70 -5.19
CA ALA A 527 -19.12 5.10 -6.43
C ALA A 527 -18.01 4.79 -7.45
N PHE A 528 -16.94 5.61 -7.47
CA PHE A 528 -15.77 5.35 -8.31
C PHE A 528 -14.95 4.19 -7.77
N GLN A 529 -14.79 4.11 -6.45
CA GLN A 529 -14.01 3.06 -5.78
C GLN A 529 -14.74 1.70 -5.77
N TYR A 530 -16.06 1.69 -5.72
CA TYR A 530 -16.88 0.46 -5.66
C TYR A 530 -17.86 0.37 -6.83
N PRO A 531 -17.37 0.38 -8.09
CA PRO A 531 -18.23 0.29 -9.26
C PRO A 531 -18.88 -1.08 -9.37
N GLU A 532 -20.04 -1.14 -10.00
CA GLU A 532 -20.66 -2.40 -10.40
C GLU A 532 -19.83 -3.09 -11.49
N HIS A 533 -19.92 -4.41 -11.54
CA HIS A 533 -19.32 -5.25 -12.59
C HIS A 533 -17.79 -5.11 -12.74
N ALA A 534 -17.07 -4.81 -11.67
CA ALA A 534 -15.62 -4.67 -11.70
C ALA A 534 -14.88 -5.98 -11.39
N GLY A 535 -13.64 -6.09 -11.84
CA GLY A 535 -12.76 -7.24 -11.66
C GLY A 535 -13.36 -8.52 -12.23
N ALA A 536 -13.31 -9.60 -11.46
CA ALA A 536 -13.89 -10.90 -11.83
C ALA A 536 -15.38 -10.87 -12.16
N ARG A 537 -16.08 -9.77 -11.81
CA ARG A 537 -17.52 -9.61 -11.98
C ARG A 537 -17.93 -8.89 -13.28
N GLY A 538 -17.00 -8.64 -14.21
CA GLY A 538 -17.35 -8.01 -15.49
C GLY A 538 -16.29 -7.07 -16.07
N ALA A 539 -15.23 -6.76 -15.34
CA ALA A 539 -14.11 -5.94 -15.80
C ALA A 539 -14.52 -4.55 -16.29
N SER A 540 -15.46 -3.86 -15.61
CA SER A 540 -15.96 -2.54 -16.04
C SER A 540 -14.87 -1.46 -16.04
N GLU A 541 -13.84 -1.58 -15.19
CA GLU A 541 -12.66 -0.70 -15.14
C GLU A 541 -11.81 -0.75 -16.41
N TYR A 542 -11.90 -1.82 -17.18
CA TYR A 542 -11.25 -1.91 -18.48
C TYR A 542 -11.73 -0.84 -19.46
N LEU A 543 -12.98 -0.36 -19.34
CA LEU A 543 -13.51 0.73 -20.17
C LEU A 543 -12.72 2.03 -19.99
N ASP A 544 -12.16 2.27 -18.81
CA ASP A 544 -11.35 3.44 -18.50
C ASP A 544 -9.98 3.32 -19.16
N VAL A 545 -9.38 2.12 -19.15
CA VAL A 545 -8.08 1.86 -19.76
C VAL A 545 -8.13 2.01 -21.27
N ILE A 546 -9.13 1.42 -21.91
CA ILE A 546 -9.27 1.57 -23.39
C ILE A 546 -9.63 3.02 -23.78
N ALA A 547 -10.35 3.77 -22.92
CA ALA A 547 -10.58 5.19 -23.15
C ALA A 547 -9.26 5.98 -23.10
N GLY A 548 -8.33 5.66 -22.18
CA GLY A 548 -6.99 6.23 -22.13
C GLY A 548 -6.19 5.96 -23.42
N GLY A 549 -6.24 4.73 -23.94
CA GLY A 549 -5.62 4.38 -25.23
C GLY A 549 -6.19 5.20 -26.39
N LYS A 550 -7.52 5.34 -26.47
CA LYS A 550 -8.19 6.15 -27.49
C LYS A 550 -7.92 7.66 -27.33
N TYR A 551 -7.82 8.14 -26.07
CA TYR A 551 -7.40 9.52 -25.81
C TYR A 551 -6.02 9.80 -26.41
N LEU A 552 -5.04 8.88 -26.23
CA LEU A 552 -3.72 9.01 -26.85
C LEU A 552 -3.79 8.92 -28.38
N GLN A 553 -4.59 8.02 -28.95
CA GLN A 553 -4.76 7.91 -30.42
C GLN A 553 -5.29 9.20 -31.05
N ALA A 554 -6.14 9.94 -30.36
CA ALA A 554 -6.76 11.18 -30.84
C ALA A 554 -5.80 12.39 -30.76
N ARG A 555 -4.68 12.29 -30.04
CA ARG A 555 -3.75 13.40 -29.86
C ARG A 555 -2.93 13.67 -31.09
N PRO A 556 -2.73 14.95 -31.48
CA PRO A 556 -1.96 15.33 -32.67
C PRO A 556 -0.45 15.04 -32.53
N ASP A 557 0.08 15.01 -31.29
CA ASP A 557 1.48 14.79 -30.95
C ASP A 557 1.83 13.30 -30.74
N VAL A 558 0.86 12.37 -30.92
CA VAL A 558 1.03 10.93 -30.76
C VAL A 558 0.98 10.19 -32.09
N ASP A 559 1.88 9.24 -32.28
CA ASP A 559 1.79 8.25 -33.37
C ASP A 559 0.79 7.15 -32.97
N ALA A 560 -0.43 7.24 -33.46
CA ALA A 560 -1.55 6.38 -33.13
C ALA A 560 -1.31 4.87 -33.40
N LYS A 561 -0.26 4.52 -34.17
CA LYS A 561 0.10 3.12 -34.47
C LYS A 561 1.17 2.58 -33.52
N HIS A 562 1.78 3.43 -32.71
CA HIS A 562 2.86 3.09 -31.79
C HIS A 562 2.48 3.45 -30.36
N ILE A 563 1.36 2.88 -29.88
CA ILE A 563 0.90 3.01 -28.51
C ILE A 563 1.12 1.67 -27.82
N GLY A 564 1.84 1.68 -26.71
CA GLY A 564 2.02 0.53 -25.81
C GLY A 564 1.20 0.66 -24.55
N ILE A 565 1.26 -0.39 -23.74
CA ILE A 565 0.67 -0.42 -22.40
C ILE A 565 1.58 -1.18 -21.45
N TRP A 566 1.65 -0.76 -20.18
CA TRP A 566 2.35 -1.50 -19.15
C TRP A 566 1.72 -1.31 -17.78
N GLY A 567 1.93 -2.28 -16.89
CA GLY A 567 1.53 -2.22 -15.51
C GLY A 567 1.83 -3.51 -14.75
N GLY A 568 1.78 -3.41 -13.42
CA GLY A 568 2.01 -4.54 -12.53
C GLY A 568 0.75 -4.97 -11.76
N SER A 569 0.68 -6.24 -11.34
CA SER A 569 -0.41 -6.79 -10.52
C SER A 569 -1.77 -6.62 -11.21
N TYR A 570 -2.69 -5.90 -10.58
CA TYR A 570 -3.96 -5.55 -11.24
C TYR A 570 -3.75 -4.73 -12.53
N GLY A 571 -2.69 -3.91 -12.60
CA GLY A 571 -2.28 -3.23 -13.83
C GLY A 571 -1.75 -4.19 -14.91
N GLY A 572 -1.08 -5.26 -14.52
CA GLY A 572 -0.71 -6.39 -15.40
C GLY A 572 -1.94 -7.10 -15.96
N TYR A 573 -2.93 -7.39 -15.12
CA TYR A 573 -4.24 -7.89 -15.54
C TYR A 573 -4.89 -7.02 -16.61
N LEU A 574 -4.96 -5.69 -16.37
CA LEU A 574 -5.54 -4.75 -17.33
C LEU A 574 -4.70 -4.61 -18.60
N THR A 575 -3.38 -4.71 -18.49
CA THR A 575 -2.44 -4.77 -19.63
C THR A 575 -2.72 -6.00 -20.50
N ALA A 576 -2.84 -7.18 -19.90
CA ALA A 576 -3.14 -8.41 -20.60
C ALA A 576 -4.52 -8.36 -21.28
N LEU A 577 -5.56 -7.84 -20.59
CA LEU A 577 -6.87 -7.60 -21.19
C LEU A 577 -6.79 -6.67 -22.41
N ALA A 578 -6.02 -5.59 -22.31
CA ALA A 578 -5.86 -4.60 -23.37
C ALA A 578 -5.19 -5.20 -24.61
N LEU A 579 -4.12 -5.95 -24.42
CA LEU A 579 -3.41 -6.62 -25.52
C LEU A 579 -4.27 -7.69 -26.19
N GLY A 580 -5.06 -8.44 -25.42
CA GLY A 580 -5.95 -9.47 -25.93
C GLY A 580 -7.18 -8.93 -26.66
N ARG A 581 -7.84 -7.92 -26.10
CA ARG A 581 -9.10 -7.38 -26.62
C ARG A 581 -8.91 -6.29 -27.66
N ASN A 582 -7.85 -5.48 -27.55
CA ASN A 582 -7.62 -4.30 -28.37
C ASN A 582 -6.19 -4.21 -28.91
N SER A 583 -5.72 -5.28 -29.56
CA SER A 583 -4.44 -5.27 -30.30
C SER A 583 -4.42 -4.25 -31.46
N ASP A 584 -5.54 -3.67 -31.85
CA ASP A 584 -5.66 -2.58 -32.80
C ASP A 584 -5.33 -1.19 -32.18
N VAL A 585 -5.39 -1.08 -30.88
CA VAL A 585 -5.03 0.14 -30.12
C VAL A 585 -3.63 0.01 -29.52
N PHE A 586 -3.33 -1.13 -28.90
CA PHE A 586 -2.08 -1.37 -28.19
C PHE A 586 -1.15 -2.26 -29.00
N ALA A 587 -0.08 -1.67 -29.54
CA ALA A 587 0.86 -2.33 -30.44
C ALA A 587 1.83 -3.29 -29.73
N ALA A 588 2.08 -3.09 -28.44
CA ALA A 588 2.93 -3.95 -27.58
C ALA A 588 2.63 -3.68 -26.10
N GLY A 589 3.00 -4.58 -25.21
CA GLY A 589 2.86 -4.32 -23.76
C GLY A 589 3.87 -5.04 -22.89
N VAL A 590 3.99 -4.55 -21.65
CA VAL A 590 4.74 -5.20 -20.58
C VAL A 590 3.78 -5.51 -19.44
N ASP A 591 3.61 -6.78 -19.17
CA ASP A 591 2.75 -7.31 -18.12
C ASP A 591 3.63 -7.84 -16.99
N ILE A 592 3.55 -7.19 -15.84
CA ILE A 592 4.32 -7.55 -14.66
C ILE A 592 3.36 -8.25 -13.69
N HIS A 593 3.57 -9.53 -13.43
CA HIS A 593 2.84 -10.39 -12.49
C HIS A 593 1.30 -10.16 -12.47
N GLY A 594 0.71 -10.06 -13.67
CA GLY A 594 -0.74 -9.85 -13.82
C GLY A 594 -1.58 -11.08 -13.49
N VAL A 595 -2.84 -10.83 -13.06
CA VAL A 595 -3.86 -11.89 -12.95
C VAL A 595 -4.40 -12.22 -14.34
N HIS A 596 -4.27 -13.47 -14.79
CA HIS A 596 -4.68 -13.87 -16.13
C HIS A 596 -5.93 -14.74 -16.16
N ASN A 597 -6.22 -15.39 -15.03
CA ASN A 597 -7.40 -16.25 -14.86
C ASN A 597 -7.98 -16.06 -13.44
N TRP A 598 -9.09 -15.36 -13.32
CA TRP A 598 -9.75 -15.13 -12.04
C TRP A 598 -10.27 -16.42 -11.36
N ASP A 599 -10.59 -17.48 -12.12
CA ASP A 599 -11.00 -18.76 -11.55
C ASP A 599 -9.90 -19.47 -10.75
N ARG A 600 -8.63 -19.08 -11.02
CA ARG A 600 -7.45 -19.67 -10.39
C ARG A 600 -6.72 -18.70 -9.47
N GLN A 601 -7.23 -17.48 -9.33
CA GLN A 601 -6.63 -16.50 -8.44
C GLN A 601 -7.03 -16.79 -6.99
N GLY A 602 -6.02 -17.06 -6.16
CA GLY A 602 -6.15 -17.38 -4.75
C GLY A 602 -6.58 -18.81 -4.48
N ARG A 603 -6.50 -19.21 -3.22
CA ARG A 603 -6.78 -20.59 -2.74
C ARG A 603 -8.27 -20.99 -2.74
N GLN A 604 -9.15 -20.14 -3.22
CA GLN A 604 -10.57 -20.45 -3.36
C GLN A 604 -10.81 -21.23 -4.64
N ALA A 605 -10.48 -22.52 -4.58
CA ALA A 605 -10.77 -23.45 -5.65
C ALA A 605 -12.29 -23.56 -5.90
N PRO A 606 -12.72 -23.88 -7.14
CA PRO A 606 -14.12 -24.07 -7.54
C PRO A 606 -14.95 -25.01 -6.66
N ASN A 607 -14.30 -25.88 -5.88
CA ASN A 607 -14.93 -26.85 -5.00
C ASN A 607 -15.69 -26.21 -3.79
N ILE A 608 -15.36 -25.00 -3.38
CA ILE A 608 -16.11 -24.30 -2.31
C ILE A 608 -17.45 -23.83 -2.86
N VAL A 609 -17.49 -23.38 -4.09
CA VAL A 609 -18.71 -22.91 -4.77
C VAL A 609 -19.72 -24.05 -4.93
N ALA A 610 -19.27 -25.26 -5.27
CA ALA A 610 -20.12 -26.44 -5.39
C ALA A 610 -20.69 -26.91 -4.04
N ALA A 611 -19.98 -26.72 -2.94
CA ALA A 611 -20.43 -27.12 -1.60
C ALA A 611 -21.57 -26.23 -1.04
N TRP A 612 -21.78 -25.04 -1.61
CA TRP A 612 -22.79 -24.07 -1.17
C TRP A 612 -24.04 -24.04 -2.05
N ALA A 613 -24.05 -24.79 -3.15
CA ALA A 613 -25.25 -24.92 -3.98
C ALA A 613 -26.37 -25.58 -3.14
N GLY A 614 -27.41 -24.82 -2.83
CA GLY A 614 -28.52 -25.27 -2.02
C GLY A 614 -29.04 -24.29 -0.97
N ASP A 615 -28.18 -23.36 -0.50
CA ASP A 615 -28.51 -22.36 0.54
C ASP A 615 -28.79 -20.97 -0.04
N GLY A 616 -29.62 -20.88 -1.09
CA GLY A 616 -30.00 -19.60 -1.71
C GLY A 616 -29.17 -19.22 -2.93
N ILE A 617 -28.15 -20.02 -3.33
CA ILE A 617 -27.47 -19.93 -4.63
C ILE A 617 -27.83 -21.16 -5.44
N THR A 618 -28.27 -20.94 -6.67
CA THR A 618 -28.60 -22.04 -7.61
C THR A 618 -27.36 -22.43 -8.44
N GLU A 619 -27.41 -23.66 -9.01
CA GLU A 619 -26.36 -24.09 -9.97
C GLU A 619 -26.30 -23.16 -11.19
N ALA A 620 -27.42 -22.54 -11.58
CA ALA A 620 -27.46 -21.55 -12.66
C ALA A 620 -26.68 -20.28 -12.29
N ASP A 621 -26.84 -19.79 -11.04
CA ASP A 621 -26.07 -18.62 -10.55
C ASP A 621 -24.57 -18.88 -10.54
N LEU A 622 -24.16 -20.10 -10.18
CA LEU A 622 -22.76 -20.49 -10.17
C LEU A 622 -22.18 -20.59 -11.60
N LYS A 623 -22.95 -21.17 -12.55
CA LYS A 623 -22.56 -21.23 -13.96
C LYS A 623 -22.43 -19.85 -14.57
N GLU A 624 -23.36 -18.94 -14.28
CA GLU A 624 -23.28 -17.55 -14.77
C GLU A 624 -22.09 -16.83 -14.14
N ALA A 625 -21.84 -16.99 -12.84
CA ALA A 625 -20.68 -16.43 -12.17
C ALA A 625 -19.36 -16.91 -12.81
N ALA A 626 -19.21 -18.22 -13.04
CA ALA A 626 -18.04 -18.78 -13.68
C ALA A 626 -17.85 -18.24 -15.11
N LYS A 627 -18.93 -18.11 -15.88
CA LYS A 627 -18.90 -17.53 -17.21
C LYS A 627 -18.46 -16.07 -17.21
N VAL A 628 -19.01 -15.23 -16.31
CA VAL A 628 -18.63 -13.82 -16.18
C VAL A 628 -17.17 -13.70 -15.73
N THR A 629 -16.75 -14.48 -14.77
CA THR A 629 -15.37 -14.53 -14.27
C THR A 629 -14.38 -14.90 -15.38
N TYR A 630 -14.69 -15.95 -16.18
CA TYR A 630 -13.88 -16.32 -17.32
C TYR A 630 -13.83 -15.19 -18.36
N GLN A 631 -14.98 -14.60 -18.72
CA GLN A 631 -15.05 -13.48 -19.66
C GLN A 631 -14.29 -12.24 -19.18
N SER A 632 -14.18 -12.04 -17.88
CA SER A 632 -13.42 -10.97 -17.26
C SER A 632 -11.90 -11.25 -17.25
N SER A 633 -11.49 -12.48 -17.52
CA SER A 633 -10.09 -12.91 -17.48
C SER A 633 -9.37 -12.70 -18.82
N PRO A 634 -8.09 -12.27 -18.84
CA PRO A 634 -7.26 -12.15 -20.05
C PRO A 634 -7.23 -13.42 -20.91
N ILE A 635 -7.21 -14.61 -20.31
CA ILE A 635 -7.22 -15.88 -21.05
C ILE A 635 -8.41 -16.04 -22.01
N SER A 636 -9.54 -15.38 -21.71
CA SER A 636 -10.72 -15.39 -22.60
C SER A 636 -10.48 -14.65 -23.92
N ALA A 637 -9.50 -13.76 -23.97
CA ALA A 637 -9.16 -12.93 -25.13
C ALA A 637 -7.95 -13.44 -25.94
N VAL A 638 -7.34 -14.58 -25.57
CA VAL A 638 -6.18 -15.15 -26.28
C VAL A 638 -6.48 -15.39 -27.77
N ALA A 639 -7.70 -15.78 -28.12
CA ALA A 639 -8.10 -16.03 -29.51
C ALA A 639 -7.94 -14.77 -30.42
N THR A 640 -8.10 -13.56 -29.87
CA THR A 640 -8.01 -12.28 -30.59
C THR A 640 -6.67 -11.56 -30.37
N TRP A 641 -5.83 -12.07 -29.49
CA TRP A 641 -4.55 -11.45 -29.15
C TRP A 641 -3.55 -11.52 -30.30
N LYS A 642 -2.94 -10.37 -30.65
CA LYS A 642 -1.95 -10.23 -31.74
C LYS A 642 -0.69 -9.48 -31.30
N SER A 643 -0.81 -8.61 -30.32
CA SER A 643 0.28 -7.72 -29.89
C SER A 643 1.37 -8.50 -29.17
N PRO A 644 2.64 -8.27 -29.44
CA PRO A 644 3.74 -8.85 -28.69
C PRO A 644 3.71 -8.38 -27.23
N VAL A 645 4.16 -9.24 -26.31
CA VAL A 645 4.16 -8.99 -24.87
C VAL A 645 5.48 -9.43 -24.23
N LEU A 646 5.95 -8.66 -23.26
CA LEU A 646 6.95 -9.06 -22.28
C LEU A 646 6.21 -9.40 -20.97
N LEU A 647 6.35 -10.65 -20.52
CA LEU A 647 5.85 -11.14 -19.24
C LEU A 647 6.98 -11.10 -18.21
N ILE A 648 6.75 -10.45 -17.08
CA ILE A 648 7.72 -10.39 -15.98
C ILE A 648 7.04 -10.92 -14.72
N HIS A 649 7.69 -11.86 -14.00
CA HIS A 649 7.11 -12.41 -12.78
C HIS A 649 8.20 -12.96 -11.85
N ALA A 650 8.03 -12.74 -10.55
CA ALA A 650 8.81 -13.40 -9.51
C ALA A 650 8.17 -14.74 -9.14
N ASP A 651 8.97 -15.78 -8.94
CA ASP A 651 8.40 -17.14 -8.81
C ASP A 651 7.95 -17.51 -7.38
N ASP A 652 8.35 -16.76 -6.35
CA ASP A 652 7.79 -16.85 -4.98
C ASP A 652 6.64 -15.84 -4.75
N ASP A 653 6.03 -15.31 -5.82
CA ASP A 653 4.85 -14.46 -5.72
C ASP A 653 3.67 -15.24 -5.15
N ARG A 654 3.23 -14.89 -3.93
CA ARG A 654 2.13 -15.53 -3.20
C ARG A 654 0.84 -14.72 -3.24
N ASN A 655 0.88 -13.54 -3.84
CA ASN A 655 -0.26 -12.67 -4.06
C ASN A 655 -0.92 -12.97 -5.43
N VAL A 656 -0.12 -12.99 -6.50
CA VAL A 656 -0.51 -13.47 -7.82
C VAL A 656 0.38 -14.67 -8.16
N GLU A 657 -0.14 -15.86 -7.95
CA GLU A 657 0.66 -17.07 -8.07
C GLU A 657 1.30 -17.22 -9.46
N PHE A 658 2.57 -17.60 -9.51
CA PHE A 658 3.41 -17.67 -10.73
C PHE A 658 2.77 -18.51 -11.86
N HIS A 659 1.94 -19.52 -11.51
CA HIS A 659 1.22 -20.32 -12.49
C HIS A 659 0.31 -19.51 -13.44
N GLN A 660 -0.10 -18.30 -13.04
CA GLN A 660 -0.89 -17.38 -13.88
C GLN A 660 -0.12 -17.03 -15.16
N THR A 661 1.16 -16.68 -15.02
CA THR A 661 2.04 -16.37 -16.16
C THR A 661 2.36 -17.62 -16.98
N VAL A 662 2.64 -18.75 -16.33
CA VAL A 662 2.93 -20.02 -17.03
C VAL A 662 1.76 -20.45 -17.94
N ASP A 663 0.51 -20.35 -17.44
CA ASP A 663 -0.69 -20.72 -18.23
C ASP A 663 -0.91 -19.74 -19.40
N LEU A 664 -0.80 -18.43 -19.16
CA LEU A 664 -0.97 -17.43 -20.22
C LEU A 664 0.10 -17.56 -21.31
N GLU A 665 1.37 -17.66 -20.94
CA GLU A 665 2.48 -17.80 -21.87
C GLU A 665 2.27 -18.97 -22.82
N ARG A 666 1.99 -20.17 -22.28
CA ARG A 666 1.76 -21.37 -23.09
C ARG A 666 0.63 -21.17 -24.09
N ARG A 667 -0.49 -20.56 -23.69
CA ARG A 667 -1.63 -20.26 -24.58
C ARG A 667 -1.27 -19.27 -25.68
N LEU A 668 -0.47 -18.25 -25.36
CA LEU A 668 -0.01 -17.25 -26.33
C LEU A 668 0.96 -17.86 -27.35
N LEU A 669 1.90 -18.69 -26.90
CA LEU A 669 2.84 -19.41 -27.78
C LEU A 669 2.10 -20.38 -28.73
N GLU A 670 1.12 -21.14 -28.23
CA GLU A 670 0.26 -22.02 -29.07
C GLU A 670 -0.54 -21.21 -30.11
N LYS A 671 -0.91 -19.97 -29.78
CA LYS A 671 -1.58 -19.03 -30.69
C LYS A 671 -0.62 -18.37 -31.69
N GLY A 672 0.69 -18.49 -31.47
CA GLY A 672 1.73 -17.87 -32.32
C GLY A 672 1.95 -16.38 -32.00
N VAL A 673 1.54 -15.91 -30.81
CA VAL A 673 1.86 -14.57 -30.32
C VAL A 673 3.33 -14.51 -29.94
N LYS A 674 4.00 -13.40 -30.25
CA LYS A 674 5.39 -13.18 -29.82
C LYS A 674 5.41 -12.85 -28.33
N VAL A 675 5.97 -13.74 -27.53
CA VAL A 675 6.16 -13.58 -26.09
C VAL A 675 7.66 -13.49 -25.79
N GLU A 676 8.03 -12.59 -24.91
CA GLU A 676 9.31 -12.55 -24.21
C GLU A 676 9.04 -12.70 -22.72
N GLU A 677 9.93 -13.35 -21.98
CA GLU A 677 9.77 -13.56 -20.55
C GLU A 677 10.98 -13.07 -19.75
N LEU A 678 10.72 -12.62 -18.51
CA LEU A 678 11.72 -12.34 -17.50
C LEU A 678 11.24 -12.91 -16.17
N VAL A 679 11.80 -14.03 -15.77
CA VAL A 679 11.52 -14.66 -14.47
C VAL A 679 12.54 -14.20 -13.45
N ILE A 680 12.07 -13.79 -12.27
CA ILE A 680 12.91 -13.38 -11.14
C ILE A 680 12.82 -14.46 -10.07
N PRO A 681 13.86 -15.31 -9.92
CA PRO A 681 13.84 -16.36 -8.91
C PRO A 681 13.80 -15.82 -7.48
N ASP A 682 13.06 -16.50 -6.61
CA ASP A 682 12.96 -16.30 -5.16
C ASP A 682 12.46 -14.91 -4.72
N ASP A 683 12.24 -13.95 -5.64
CA ASP A 683 11.63 -12.67 -5.28
C ASP A 683 10.09 -12.78 -5.22
N ILE A 684 9.45 -11.80 -4.65
CA ILE A 684 8.03 -11.79 -4.33
C ILE A 684 7.27 -10.75 -5.15
N HIS A 685 5.98 -10.58 -4.86
CA HIS A 685 5.10 -9.67 -5.60
C HIS A 685 5.63 -8.23 -5.66
N ASP A 686 6.08 -7.66 -4.53
CA ASP A 686 6.51 -6.25 -4.47
C ASP A 686 8.00 -6.02 -4.85
N PHE A 687 8.73 -7.05 -5.26
CA PHE A 687 10.17 -6.98 -5.55
C PHE A 687 10.96 -6.29 -4.44
N LEU A 688 11.35 -7.04 -3.42
CA LEU A 688 12.00 -6.50 -2.23
C LEU A 688 13.41 -5.93 -2.48
N LEU A 689 14.05 -6.31 -3.60
CA LEU A 689 15.40 -5.90 -3.93
C LEU A 689 15.44 -4.71 -4.89
N TRP A 690 16.28 -3.73 -4.60
CA TRP A 690 16.50 -2.62 -5.51
C TRP A 690 17.07 -3.07 -6.87
N ARG A 691 17.97 -4.06 -6.86
CA ARG A 691 18.53 -4.62 -8.10
C ARG A 691 17.47 -5.31 -8.96
N THR A 692 16.45 -5.91 -8.36
CA THR A 692 15.30 -6.47 -9.09
C THR A 692 14.50 -5.35 -9.76
N TRP A 693 14.13 -4.30 -9.04
CA TRP A 693 13.46 -3.13 -9.62
C TRP A 693 14.23 -2.53 -10.79
N LYS A 694 15.56 -2.39 -10.64
CA LYS A 694 16.41 -1.93 -11.72
C LYS A 694 16.37 -2.87 -12.95
N THR A 695 16.41 -4.18 -12.74
CA THR A 695 16.35 -5.19 -13.82
C THR A 695 15.01 -5.12 -14.53
N VAL A 696 13.91 -5.14 -13.79
CA VAL A 696 12.54 -5.06 -14.31
C VAL A 696 12.30 -3.77 -15.10
N THR A 697 12.68 -2.62 -14.54
CA THR A 697 12.51 -1.33 -15.22
C THR A 697 13.39 -1.22 -16.47
N THR A 698 14.61 -1.77 -16.44
CA THR A 698 15.51 -1.80 -17.61
C THR A 698 14.92 -2.67 -18.73
N ALA A 699 14.45 -3.87 -18.41
CA ALA A 699 13.84 -4.77 -19.37
C ALA A 699 12.58 -4.17 -19.98
N SER A 700 11.71 -3.59 -19.15
CA SER A 700 10.47 -2.94 -19.59
C SER A 700 10.73 -1.76 -20.52
N GLY A 701 11.64 -0.86 -20.14
CA GLY A 701 12.02 0.29 -20.97
C GLY A 701 12.62 -0.12 -22.32
N ALA A 702 13.60 -1.03 -22.31
CA ALA A 702 14.24 -1.54 -23.51
C ALA A 702 13.26 -2.26 -24.44
N TYR A 703 12.32 -3.04 -23.87
CA TYR A 703 11.28 -3.69 -24.65
C TYR A 703 10.35 -2.68 -25.33
N LEU A 704 9.83 -1.70 -24.60
CA LEU A 704 8.95 -0.66 -25.16
C LEU A 704 9.68 0.19 -26.22
N GLU A 705 10.93 0.57 -26.00
CA GLU A 705 11.75 1.29 -26.99
C GLU A 705 11.88 0.45 -28.28
N ARG A 706 12.24 -0.82 -28.17
CA ARG A 706 12.43 -1.70 -29.33
C ARG A 706 11.14 -1.93 -30.12
N MET A 707 10.01 -2.05 -29.45
CA MET A 707 8.72 -2.34 -30.08
C MET A 707 8.00 -1.13 -30.65
N LEU A 708 8.19 0.05 -30.04
CA LEU A 708 7.38 1.23 -30.36
C LEU A 708 8.17 2.35 -31.05
N MET A 709 9.50 2.40 -30.93
CA MET A 709 10.30 3.38 -31.66
C MET A 709 10.66 2.85 -33.05
N LYS A 710 10.53 3.71 -34.05
CA LYS A 710 10.93 3.36 -35.43
C LYS A 710 12.44 3.10 -35.50
N SER A 711 12.84 1.99 -36.11
CA SER A 711 14.23 1.74 -36.52
C SER A 711 14.66 2.85 -37.46
N GLY A 712 15.35 3.86 -36.95
CA GLY A 712 15.79 5.00 -37.80
C GLY A 712 16.04 6.32 -37.09
N THR A 713 15.76 6.43 -35.79
CA THR A 713 16.09 7.63 -35.00
C THR A 713 17.42 7.52 -34.23
N THR A 714 18.26 6.55 -34.53
CA THR A 714 19.67 6.65 -34.19
C THR A 714 20.27 7.74 -35.11
N SER A 715 20.19 8.99 -34.70
CA SER A 715 20.91 10.05 -35.40
C SER A 715 22.41 9.71 -35.38
N GLN A 716 22.94 9.32 -36.50
CA GLN A 716 24.35 9.58 -36.82
C GLN A 716 24.57 11.09 -36.65
N ARG A 717 25.17 11.50 -35.55
CA ARG A 717 26.09 12.64 -35.45
C ARG A 717 26.88 12.56 -34.14
#